data_9df033b3fb3ef2bf7a7ae8110f6a64d8
#
_entry.id   9df033b3fb3ef2bf7a7ae8110f6a64d8
#
_cell.length_a   1.000
_cell.length_b   1.000
_cell.length_c   1.000
_cell.angle_alpha   90.00
_cell.angle_beta   90.00
_cell.angle_gamma   90.00
#
_symmetry.space_group_name_H-M   'P 1'
#
loop_
_entity.id
_entity.type
_entity.pdbx_description
1 polymer ?
#
loop_
_entity_poly.entity_id
_entity_poly.type
_entity_poly.pdbx_seq_one_letter_code
_entity_poly.pdbx_strand_id
1 'polypeptide(L)'
;MDAKFTTKSQEALSAAAMNASTAGNPQIEPAHLLKALMDQRESVAVAVLKAAGADPDAVSTAASSAIRRLPSTQGSTVAQAQLSRAALQVVQNARTQAEQRSDQFVSTEHLLLGVAADPGEAGEALRSNGASLEALAAALTQVRGDSRVTTQDPENTFQSLEKYGTDLTEVARSGKLDPVIGRDAEIRRVVQVLSRRTKNNPVLIGEPGVGKTAVVEGLAQRMVAGDVPESLRGKTLISLDLGAMVAGAKYRGEFEERLKAVLEEIKAAEGQVVTFIDEIHTVVGAGASEGAMDAGNMLKPMLARGELRLIGATTLDEYRENIEKDPALERRFQQVYVGEPSVDDTIAILRGLKERYEAHHKVAIADSALVAAATLSHRYITGRQLPDKAIDLVDEAASRLRMEIDSAPEEIDVLRRQVDRLTMEELALEGETDPSSVERLEALRAEKADREEELTALTARWDAEKATLNEAGDLRAKVDELRSLAEKAQRDGDLAEASRLLYGEIPALEKQLEEADRAAREADRSTTEPMVSEEVTADDIAEVVSAWTGIPAGRMLTAESEKLLTMEEHLGEPLIGQRDAVVAVADAVRRSRAGIADPNRPTGSFLFLGPTGVGKTELAKALAEFLFDDERAMVRIDMSEYSEKHSVSRLVGAPPGYVGYDEGGQLTEAVRRRPYSVVLLDEVEKAHPEVFDILLQVLDDGRLTDGQGRTVDFRNVILILTSNLGSQFLVDPTLDEAAKRESVMSVVRAAFKPEFLNRLDEIVQFDALTVAELTRIVDLQVESLQARLTDRRLTLEVSDAAKAWLAETGFDPAYGARPLRRLVQREIGDRLARGILAGEIADGDTVVVDRAEGEEGLTVASA
;
A
#
# COMPACT_ATOMS: atom_id res chain seq x y z
N MET A 1 38.91 40.56 -25.18
CA MET A 1 37.76 39.58 -25.12
C MET A 1 37.18 39.71 -23.72
N ASP A 2 35.91 40.02 -23.61
CA ASP A 2 35.22 40.02 -22.33
C ASP A 2 35.14 38.58 -21.81
N ALA A 3 35.81 38.31 -20.70
CA ALA A 3 35.78 36.99 -20.11
C ALA A 3 34.36 36.69 -19.63
N LYS A 4 33.84 35.57 -20.08
CA LYS A 4 32.51 35.08 -19.67
C LYS A 4 32.64 34.38 -18.33
N PHE A 5 31.78 34.68 -17.40
CA PHE A 5 31.70 34.02 -16.09
C PHE A 5 30.59 32.95 -16.11
N THR A 6 30.83 31.90 -15.35
CA THR A 6 29.75 30.92 -15.11
C THR A 6 28.64 31.56 -14.27
N THR A 7 27.44 30.98 -14.29
CA THR A 7 26.30 31.49 -13.52
C THR A 7 26.62 31.56 -12.02
N LYS A 8 27.25 30.53 -11.45
CA LYS A 8 27.67 30.50 -10.05
C LYS A 8 28.71 31.55 -9.72
N SER A 9 29.67 31.81 -10.64
CA SER A 9 30.63 32.87 -10.46
C SER A 9 30.01 34.27 -10.47
N GLN A 10 28.96 34.47 -11.31
CA GLN A 10 28.18 35.71 -11.34
C GLN A 10 27.39 35.89 -10.04
N GLU A 11 26.76 34.81 -9.55
CA GLU A 11 26.08 34.79 -8.25
C GLU A 11 27.05 35.13 -7.10
N ALA A 12 28.25 34.53 -7.07
CA ALA A 12 29.25 34.83 -6.07
C ALA A 12 29.69 36.30 -6.07
N LEU A 13 29.90 36.86 -7.25
CA LEU A 13 30.25 38.30 -7.39
C LEU A 13 29.08 39.21 -6.94
N SER A 14 27.84 38.85 -7.25
CA SER A 14 26.65 39.57 -6.82
C SER A 14 26.45 39.47 -5.30
N ALA A 15 26.65 38.28 -4.72
CA ALA A 15 26.59 38.06 -3.29
C ALA A 15 27.70 38.83 -2.55
N ALA A 16 28.92 38.90 -3.11
CA ALA A 16 30.01 39.69 -2.56
C ALA A 16 29.64 41.18 -2.52
N ALA A 17 28.97 41.69 -3.58
CA ALA A 17 28.49 43.07 -3.61
C ALA A 17 27.40 43.31 -2.54
N MET A 18 26.50 42.37 -2.35
CA MET A 18 25.44 42.42 -1.33
C MET A 18 26.00 42.34 0.09
N ASN A 19 27.01 41.47 0.31
CA ASN A 19 27.72 41.36 1.58
C ASN A 19 28.45 42.65 1.93
N ALA A 20 29.13 43.30 0.96
CA ALA A 20 29.79 44.58 1.17
C ALA A 20 28.78 45.69 1.52
N SER A 21 27.65 45.74 0.82
CA SER A 21 26.57 46.70 1.08
C SER A 21 25.96 46.51 2.46
N THR A 22 25.68 45.26 2.83
CA THR A 22 25.12 44.92 4.16
C THR A 22 26.07 45.23 5.31
N ALA A 23 27.37 45.02 5.09
CA ALA A 23 28.41 45.36 6.07
C ALA A 23 28.73 46.87 6.12
N GLY A 24 28.16 47.68 5.23
CA GLY A 24 28.44 49.14 5.13
C GLY A 24 29.80 49.43 4.56
N ASN A 25 30.44 48.53 3.85
CA ASN A 25 31.75 48.73 3.27
C ASN A 25 31.64 49.44 1.92
N PRO A 26 32.44 50.49 1.67
CA PRO A 26 32.34 51.30 0.45
C PRO A 26 32.86 50.61 -0.81
N GLN A 27 33.64 49.54 -0.66
CA GLN A 27 34.23 48.76 -1.72
C GLN A 27 34.06 47.25 -1.47
N ILE A 28 33.97 46.47 -2.53
CA ILE A 28 33.98 45.01 -2.52
C ILE A 28 35.45 44.58 -2.43
N GLU A 29 35.84 44.04 -1.27
CA GLU A 29 37.18 43.50 -1.02
C GLU A 29 37.23 41.99 -1.30
N PRO A 30 38.43 41.39 -1.49
CA PRO A 30 38.57 39.94 -1.69
C PRO A 30 37.93 39.09 -0.60
N ALA A 31 37.84 39.58 0.64
CA ALA A 31 37.18 38.89 1.74
C ALA A 31 35.69 38.72 1.53
N HIS A 32 35.00 39.66 0.87
CA HIS A 32 33.59 39.52 0.53
C HIS A 32 33.40 38.44 -0.51
N LEU A 33 34.29 38.33 -1.51
CA LEU A 33 34.26 37.30 -2.54
C LEU A 33 34.55 35.92 -1.94
N LEU A 34 35.56 35.82 -1.04
CA LEU A 34 35.84 34.57 -0.35
C LEU A 34 34.64 34.08 0.46
N LYS A 35 34.00 34.99 1.21
CA LYS A 35 32.77 34.66 1.96
C LYS A 35 31.64 34.19 1.06
N ALA A 36 31.43 34.90 -0.05
CA ALA A 36 30.37 34.51 -1.03
C ALA A 36 30.65 33.16 -1.67
N LEU A 37 31.91 32.79 -1.96
CA LEU A 37 32.29 31.47 -2.45
C LEU A 37 32.06 30.37 -1.41
N MET A 38 32.36 30.63 -0.12
CA MET A 38 32.13 29.67 0.96
C MET A 38 30.64 29.46 1.27
N ASP A 39 29.79 30.46 1.03
CA ASP A 39 28.34 30.36 1.19
C ASP A 39 27.68 29.48 0.12
N GLN A 40 28.31 29.26 -1.03
CA GLN A 40 27.91 28.34 -2.08
C GLN A 40 28.40 26.91 -1.78
N ARG A 41 27.79 26.23 -0.83
CA ARG A 41 28.23 24.93 -0.28
C ARG A 41 28.42 23.82 -1.31
N GLU A 42 27.67 23.86 -2.41
CA GLU A 42 27.70 22.88 -3.51
C GLU A 42 28.61 23.30 -4.69
N SER A 43 29.46 24.28 -4.51
CA SER A 43 30.36 24.78 -5.56
C SER A 43 31.65 23.96 -5.69
N VAL A 44 32.21 23.94 -6.90
CA VAL A 44 33.56 23.36 -7.14
C VAL A 44 34.61 24.00 -6.25
N ALA A 45 34.48 25.28 -5.92
CA ALA A 45 35.40 25.96 -5.02
C ALA A 45 35.43 25.33 -3.63
N VAL A 46 34.31 24.99 -3.06
CA VAL A 46 34.20 24.31 -1.75
C VAL A 46 34.76 22.90 -1.80
N ALA A 47 34.46 22.13 -2.89
CA ALA A 47 35.01 20.80 -3.09
C ALA A 47 36.55 20.80 -3.19
N VAL A 48 37.11 21.74 -3.93
CA VAL A 48 38.57 21.92 -4.05
C VAL A 48 39.22 22.29 -2.70
N LEU A 49 38.54 23.12 -1.92
CA LEU A 49 39.00 23.49 -0.59
C LEU A 49 39.07 22.29 0.36
N LYS A 50 38.01 21.46 0.38
CA LYS A 50 37.99 20.21 1.16
C LYS A 50 39.06 19.22 0.70
N ALA A 51 39.22 19.04 -0.61
CA ALA A 51 40.26 18.17 -1.16
C ALA A 51 41.69 18.64 -0.81
N ALA A 52 41.90 19.94 -0.64
CA ALA A 52 43.16 20.53 -0.12
C ALA A 52 43.34 20.30 1.38
N GLY A 53 42.38 19.70 2.10
CA GLY A 53 42.43 19.44 3.54
C GLY A 53 42.03 20.61 4.42
N ALA A 54 41.43 21.67 3.86
CA ALA A 54 40.99 22.84 4.59
C ALA A 54 39.48 22.77 4.92
N ASP A 55 39.11 23.27 6.11
CA ASP A 55 37.71 23.34 6.53
C ASP A 55 37.03 24.60 5.97
N PRO A 56 35.96 24.44 5.12
CA PRO A 56 35.22 25.56 4.57
C PRO A 56 34.57 26.47 5.62
N ASP A 57 34.14 25.92 6.75
CA ASP A 57 33.48 26.69 7.80
C ASP A 57 34.52 27.54 8.57
N ALA A 58 35.74 27.04 8.78
CA ALA A 58 36.85 27.78 9.35
C ALA A 58 37.30 28.95 8.43
N VAL A 59 37.37 28.67 7.11
CA VAL A 59 37.69 29.71 6.10
C VAL A 59 36.59 30.76 6.03
N SER A 60 35.32 30.36 6.05
CA SER A 60 34.15 31.26 6.06
C SER A 60 34.16 32.17 7.29
N THR A 61 34.50 31.62 8.46
CA THR A 61 34.62 32.35 9.71
C THR A 61 35.79 33.37 9.65
N ALA A 62 36.96 32.97 9.10
CA ALA A 62 38.11 33.85 8.89
C ALA A 62 37.78 34.99 7.92
N ALA A 63 37.12 34.70 6.80
CA ALA A 63 36.62 35.69 5.85
C ALA A 63 35.65 36.69 6.51
N SER A 64 34.70 36.20 7.31
CA SER A 64 33.75 37.03 8.06
C SER A 64 34.51 37.97 9.07
N SER A 65 35.54 37.44 9.70
CA SER A 65 36.36 38.21 10.61
C SER A 65 37.20 39.31 9.90
N ALA A 66 37.69 39.02 8.70
CA ALA A 66 38.37 40.00 7.84
C ALA A 66 37.40 41.12 7.40
N ILE A 67 36.16 40.78 7.01
CA ILE A 67 35.12 41.75 6.65
C ILE A 67 34.79 42.69 7.79
N ARG A 68 34.70 42.21 9.03
CA ARG A 68 34.41 43.04 10.21
C ARG A 68 35.51 44.07 10.53
N ARG A 69 36.76 43.87 10.05
CA ARG A 69 37.88 44.80 10.23
C ARG A 69 37.93 45.89 9.15
N LEU A 70 37.18 45.73 8.08
CA LEU A 70 37.14 46.73 7.01
C LEU A 70 36.41 48.01 7.45
N PRO A 71 36.81 49.15 6.92
CA PRO A 71 36.13 50.42 7.21
C PRO A 71 34.67 50.37 6.81
N SER A 72 33.76 50.71 7.75
CA SER A 72 32.34 50.84 7.48
C SER A 72 31.88 52.28 7.52
N THR A 73 30.99 52.68 6.59
CA THR A 73 30.36 54.00 6.55
C THR A 73 28.87 53.85 6.86
N GLN A 74 28.36 54.62 7.80
CA GLN A 74 26.93 54.71 8.10
C GLN A 74 26.36 55.98 7.42
N GLY A 75 25.38 55.76 6.52
CA GLY A 75 24.64 56.86 5.87
C GLY A 75 23.84 56.38 4.64
N SER A 76 22.71 57.03 4.36
CA SER A 76 21.75 56.71 3.30
C SER A 76 22.22 56.99 1.86
N THR A 77 23.49 57.24 1.65
CA THR A 77 24.12 57.60 0.36
C THR A 77 25.21 56.60 -0.05
N VAL A 78 25.14 55.36 0.32
CA VAL A 78 26.08 54.36 -0.18
C VAL A 78 25.66 54.01 -1.62
N ALA A 79 26.35 54.61 -2.62
CA ALA A 79 26.33 54.15 -3.98
C ALA A 79 26.74 52.68 -4.03
N GLN A 80 26.25 51.92 -4.99
CA GLN A 80 26.59 50.51 -5.18
C GLN A 80 28.08 50.27 -4.97
N ALA A 81 28.45 49.41 -4.05
CA ALA A 81 29.85 49.14 -3.74
C ALA A 81 30.58 48.67 -5.02
N GLN A 82 31.69 49.30 -5.37
CA GLN A 82 32.50 48.93 -6.53
C GLN A 82 33.64 48.01 -6.10
N LEU A 83 34.14 47.20 -7.02
CA LEU A 83 35.29 46.33 -6.75
C LEU A 83 36.50 47.18 -6.36
N SER A 84 37.18 46.88 -5.27
CA SER A 84 38.44 47.44 -4.88
C SER A 84 39.53 47.04 -5.89
N ARG A 85 40.66 47.76 -5.85
CA ARG A 85 41.82 47.40 -6.69
C ARG A 85 42.31 45.97 -6.41
N ALA A 86 42.25 45.52 -5.17
CA ALA A 86 42.61 44.16 -4.78
C ALA A 86 41.61 43.14 -5.33
N ALA A 87 40.31 43.40 -5.23
CA ALA A 87 39.28 42.52 -5.80
C ALA A 87 39.34 42.44 -7.32
N LEU A 88 39.63 43.56 -7.99
CA LEU A 88 39.91 43.58 -9.45
C LEU A 88 41.11 42.70 -9.83
N GLN A 89 42.16 42.73 -9.03
CA GLN A 89 43.34 41.88 -9.24
C GLN A 89 43.01 40.39 -9.03
N VAL A 90 42.21 40.06 -8.03
CA VAL A 90 41.70 38.68 -7.81
C VAL A 90 40.93 38.18 -9.05
N VAL A 91 40.02 38.98 -9.58
CA VAL A 91 39.27 38.65 -10.79
C VAL A 91 40.19 38.48 -12.01
N GLN A 92 41.22 39.34 -12.12
CA GLN A 92 42.22 39.23 -13.20
C GLN A 92 43.06 37.95 -13.06
N ASN A 93 43.50 37.64 -11.85
CA ASN A 93 44.22 36.40 -11.57
C ASN A 93 43.32 35.16 -11.92
N ALA A 94 42.06 35.16 -11.54
CA ALA A 94 41.10 34.10 -11.86
C ALA A 94 40.97 33.91 -13.40
N ARG A 95 40.93 35.01 -14.16
CA ARG A 95 40.96 34.96 -15.65
C ARG A 95 42.24 34.29 -16.16
N THR A 96 43.38 34.67 -15.65
CA THR A 96 44.65 34.07 -16.04
C THR A 96 44.70 32.58 -15.73
N GLN A 97 44.14 32.15 -14.61
CA GLN A 97 44.03 30.74 -14.24
C GLN A 97 43.11 29.96 -15.20
N ALA A 98 41.98 30.54 -15.63
CA ALA A 98 41.09 29.93 -16.63
C ALA A 98 41.76 29.83 -18.00
N GLU A 99 42.46 30.88 -18.46
CA GLU A 99 43.18 30.89 -19.72
C GLU A 99 44.28 29.82 -19.76
N GLN A 100 45.08 29.71 -18.69
CA GLN A 100 46.12 28.66 -18.56
C GLN A 100 45.61 27.26 -18.68
N ARG A 101 44.32 27.01 -18.26
CA ARG A 101 43.65 25.71 -18.36
C ARG A 101 42.86 25.55 -19.62
N SER A 102 42.87 26.54 -20.51
CA SER A 102 42.07 26.54 -21.76
C SER A 102 40.56 26.50 -21.50
N ASP A 103 40.08 27.07 -20.40
CA ASP A 103 38.68 27.16 -20.06
C ASP A 103 38.03 28.37 -20.77
N GLN A 104 36.76 28.19 -21.22
CA GLN A 104 36.03 29.24 -21.93
C GLN A 104 35.33 30.21 -20.97
N PHE A 105 35.12 29.80 -19.72
CA PHE A 105 34.45 30.59 -18.68
C PHE A 105 35.29 30.62 -17.42
N VAL A 106 35.17 31.69 -16.67
CA VAL A 106 35.73 31.81 -15.32
C VAL A 106 34.74 31.26 -14.33
N SER A 107 35.04 30.14 -13.67
CA SER A 107 34.22 29.42 -12.71
C SER A 107 34.62 29.72 -11.27
N THR A 108 33.88 29.19 -10.30
CA THR A 108 34.07 29.47 -8.86
C THR A 108 35.45 29.06 -8.34
N GLU A 109 36.01 27.95 -8.82
CA GLU A 109 37.35 27.49 -8.49
C GLU A 109 38.46 28.47 -8.99
N HIS A 110 38.25 29.09 -10.16
CA HIS A 110 39.18 30.10 -10.64
C HIS A 110 39.16 31.34 -9.77
N LEU A 111 37.98 31.74 -9.28
CA LEU A 111 37.86 32.84 -8.31
C LEU A 111 38.54 32.48 -6.99
N LEU A 112 38.40 31.23 -6.51
CA LEU A 112 39.08 30.76 -5.30
C LEU A 112 40.63 30.84 -5.45
N LEU A 113 41.18 30.34 -6.59
CA LEU A 113 42.59 30.43 -6.90
C LEU A 113 43.06 31.90 -7.00
N GLY A 114 42.21 32.75 -7.57
CA GLY A 114 42.46 34.18 -7.63
C GLY A 114 42.57 34.83 -6.23
N VAL A 115 41.70 34.44 -5.30
CA VAL A 115 41.73 34.87 -3.89
C VAL A 115 42.97 34.32 -3.18
N ALA A 116 43.33 33.03 -3.44
CA ALA A 116 44.50 32.42 -2.82
C ALA A 116 45.82 33.11 -3.23
N ALA A 117 45.86 33.71 -4.42
CA ALA A 117 46.98 34.52 -4.90
C ALA A 117 47.03 35.95 -4.31
N ASP A 118 45.99 36.40 -3.59
CA ASP A 118 45.95 37.70 -2.94
C ASP A 118 46.89 37.73 -1.73
N PRO A 119 47.76 38.77 -1.66
CA PRO A 119 48.64 38.96 -0.49
C PRO A 119 47.88 39.48 0.75
N GLY A 120 46.63 39.92 0.60
CA GLY A 120 45.82 40.52 1.66
C GLY A 120 45.22 39.52 2.63
N GLU A 121 44.30 40.00 3.50
CA GLU A 121 43.67 39.20 4.58
C GLU A 121 42.86 38.02 4.04
N ALA A 122 42.28 38.08 2.84
CA ALA A 122 41.54 36.99 2.24
C ALA A 122 42.46 35.81 1.85
N GLY A 123 43.57 36.09 1.19
CA GLY A 123 44.58 35.07 0.91
C GLY A 123 45.27 34.52 2.16
N GLU A 124 45.45 35.36 3.17
CA GLU A 124 45.97 34.92 4.47
C GLU A 124 44.99 33.97 5.17
N ALA A 125 43.67 34.25 5.11
CA ALA A 125 42.66 33.39 5.65
C ALA A 125 42.70 31.97 5.01
N LEU A 126 42.99 31.87 3.72
CA LEU A 126 43.17 30.57 3.06
C LEU A 126 44.49 29.91 3.49
N ARG A 127 45.59 30.62 3.46
CA ARG A 127 46.92 30.08 3.83
C ARG A 127 46.99 29.59 5.27
N SER A 128 46.42 30.35 6.21
CA SER A 128 46.37 29.97 7.63
C SER A 128 45.55 28.74 7.92
N ASN A 129 44.59 28.39 7.05
CA ASN A 129 43.82 27.18 7.12
C ASN A 129 44.35 26.05 6.21
N GLY A 130 45.58 26.12 5.71
CA GLY A 130 46.25 25.09 4.93
C GLY A 130 45.96 25.14 3.43
N ALA A 131 45.13 26.07 2.96
CA ALA A 131 44.75 26.22 1.56
C ALA A 131 45.68 27.19 0.81
N SER A 132 46.93 26.78 0.60
CA SER A 132 47.84 27.55 -0.24
C SER A 132 47.47 27.49 -1.72
N LEU A 133 47.91 28.46 -2.52
CA LEU A 133 47.66 28.44 -3.97
C LEU A 133 48.13 27.15 -4.64
N GLU A 134 49.24 26.59 -4.22
CA GLU A 134 49.80 25.34 -4.74
C GLU A 134 48.97 24.13 -4.33
N ALA A 135 48.55 24.09 -3.04
CA ALA A 135 47.69 23.04 -2.54
C ALA A 135 46.31 23.04 -3.25
N LEU A 136 45.71 24.22 -3.42
CA LEU A 136 44.43 24.36 -4.14
C LEU A 136 44.57 24.04 -5.62
N ALA A 137 45.69 24.38 -6.27
CA ALA A 137 45.92 24.03 -7.68
C ALA A 137 46.11 22.53 -7.87
N ALA A 138 46.78 21.83 -6.94
CA ALA A 138 46.89 20.37 -6.94
C ALA A 138 45.53 19.69 -6.67
N ALA A 139 44.80 20.16 -5.66
CA ALA A 139 43.47 19.69 -5.33
C ALA A 139 42.47 19.87 -6.51
N LEU A 140 42.54 21.03 -7.19
CA LEU A 140 41.72 21.26 -8.38
C LEU A 140 41.98 20.22 -9.47
N THR A 141 43.23 19.82 -9.71
CA THR A 141 43.60 18.81 -10.68
C THR A 141 43.05 17.43 -10.25
N GLN A 142 43.02 17.14 -8.97
CA GLN A 142 42.44 15.92 -8.42
C GLN A 142 40.92 15.90 -8.51
N VAL A 143 40.27 17.01 -8.19
CA VAL A 143 38.78 17.12 -8.14
C VAL A 143 38.17 17.19 -9.54
N ARG A 144 38.83 17.86 -10.48
CA ARG A 144 38.29 18.18 -11.80
C ARG A 144 38.87 17.27 -12.93
N GLY A 145 40.03 16.66 -12.71
CA GLY A 145 40.75 15.91 -13.74
C GLY A 145 41.07 16.81 -14.96
N ASP A 146 40.94 16.23 -16.18
CA ASP A 146 41.16 16.91 -17.47
C ASP A 146 39.92 17.63 -18.02
N SER A 147 38.82 17.71 -17.26
CA SER A 147 37.57 18.31 -17.74
C SER A 147 37.71 19.85 -17.85
N ARG A 148 37.15 20.44 -18.94
CA ARG A 148 37.21 21.88 -19.22
C ARG A 148 35.89 22.56 -19.02
N VAL A 149 35.91 23.84 -18.55
CA VAL A 149 34.70 24.67 -18.43
C VAL A 149 34.34 25.25 -19.80
N THR A 150 33.48 24.56 -20.49
CA THR A 150 33.03 24.92 -21.85
C THR A 150 31.59 25.46 -21.88
N THR A 151 30.85 25.33 -20.78
CA THR A 151 29.46 25.78 -20.63
C THR A 151 29.36 26.88 -19.57
N GLN A 152 28.21 27.59 -19.56
CA GLN A 152 27.97 28.65 -18.58
C GLN A 152 27.59 28.09 -17.18
N ASP A 153 27.10 26.85 -17.11
CA ASP A 153 26.66 26.17 -15.88
C ASP A 153 27.40 24.84 -15.65
N PRO A 154 28.73 24.83 -15.48
CA PRO A 154 29.52 23.61 -15.31
C PRO A 154 29.23 22.91 -13.97
N GLU A 155 28.78 23.63 -12.96
CA GLU A 155 28.47 23.11 -11.65
C GLU A 155 27.27 22.17 -11.66
N ASN A 156 26.36 22.28 -12.63
CA ASN A 156 25.24 21.33 -12.81
C ASN A 156 25.70 19.95 -13.26
N THR A 157 26.89 19.85 -13.84
CA THR A 157 27.52 18.61 -14.33
C THR A 157 28.63 18.11 -13.42
N PHE A 158 28.97 18.85 -12.37
CA PHE A 158 30.01 18.49 -11.42
C PHE A 158 29.46 17.55 -10.36
N GLN A 159 30.20 16.44 -10.09
CA GLN A 159 29.77 15.38 -9.17
C GLN A 159 28.35 14.86 -9.43
N SER A 160 27.97 14.75 -10.71
CA SER A 160 26.64 14.31 -11.10
C SER A 160 26.33 12.90 -10.63
N LEU A 161 27.36 12.03 -10.56
CA LEU A 161 27.19 10.65 -10.10
C LEU A 161 26.90 10.60 -8.59
N GLU A 162 27.53 11.45 -7.78
CA GLU A 162 27.29 11.57 -6.34
C GLU A 162 25.91 12.23 -6.07
N LYS A 163 25.51 13.17 -6.93
CA LYS A 163 24.25 13.91 -6.78
C LYS A 163 23.01 13.09 -7.17
N TYR A 164 23.12 12.26 -8.21
CA TYR A 164 21.99 11.52 -8.79
C TYR A 164 22.14 10.00 -8.62
N GLY A 165 23.19 9.55 -7.95
CA GLY A 165 23.44 8.14 -7.69
C GLY A 165 23.57 7.87 -6.19
N THR A 166 23.01 6.73 -5.76
CA THR A 166 23.21 6.20 -4.43
C THR A 166 24.20 5.06 -4.48
N ASP A 167 25.32 5.19 -3.76
CA ASP A 167 26.33 4.11 -3.66
C ASP A 167 25.81 3.00 -2.75
N LEU A 168 25.22 1.94 -3.35
CA LEU A 168 24.71 0.78 -2.61
C LEU A 168 25.81 0.01 -1.88
N THR A 169 27.06 0.04 -2.38
CA THR A 169 28.19 -0.61 -1.70
C THR A 169 28.59 0.16 -0.42
N GLU A 170 28.45 1.48 -0.41
CA GLU A 170 28.68 2.27 0.80
C GLU A 170 27.52 2.12 1.80
N VAL A 171 26.27 2.09 1.29
CA VAL A 171 25.09 1.80 2.12
C VAL A 171 25.20 0.41 2.74
N ALA A 172 25.68 -0.59 1.97
CA ALA A 172 25.96 -1.92 2.49
C ALA A 172 27.07 -1.93 3.56
N ARG A 173 28.15 -1.12 3.37
CA ARG A 173 29.20 -0.97 4.38
C ARG A 173 28.70 -0.33 5.65
N SER A 174 27.78 0.59 5.55
CA SER A 174 27.19 1.23 6.73
C SER A 174 26.17 0.37 7.47
N GLY A 175 25.80 -0.84 6.94
CA GLY A 175 24.84 -1.76 7.55
C GLY A 175 23.38 -1.33 7.44
N LYS A 176 23.08 -0.37 6.56
CA LYS A 176 21.74 0.19 6.42
C LYS A 176 20.84 -0.60 5.47
N LEU A 177 21.39 -1.53 4.68
CA LEU A 177 20.59 -2.40 3.81
C LEU A 177 19.95 -3.52 4.60
N ASP A 178 18.73 -3.86 4.23
CA ASP A 178 18.03 -5.01 4.79
C ASP A 178 18.70 -6.34 4.39
N PRO A 179 18.64 -7.38 5.23
CA PRO A 179 19.16 -8.68 4.89
C PRO A 179 18.38 -9.29 3.72
N VAL A 180 19.09 -9.72 2.68
CA VAL A 180 18.46 -10.34 1.51
C VAL A 180 18.43 -11.86 1.68
N ILE A 181 17.23 -12.40 1.73
CA ILE A 181 16.98 -13.83 1.98
C ILE A 181 16.28 -14.46 0.77
N GLY A 182 16.65 -15.68 0.44
CA GLY A 182 15.97 -16.49 -0.58
C GLY A 182 16.22 -16.07 -2.04
N ARG A 183 17.20 -15.18 -2.31
CA ARG A 183 17.54 -14.69 -3.66
C ARG A 183 18.92 -15.11 -4.17
N ASP A 184 19.49 -16.15 -3.59
CA ASP A 184 20.85 -16.62 -3.94
C ASP A 184 21.01 -17.04 -5.38
N ALA A 185 20.00 -17.64 -5.97
CA ALA A 185 20.04 -18.11 -7.36
C ALA A 185 20.07 -16.94 -8.34
N GLU A 186 19.24 -15.95 -8.12
CA GLU A 186 19.14 -14.73 -8.93
C GLU A 186 20.41 -13.90 -8.82
N ILE A 187 20.93 -13.69 -7.59
CA ILE A 187 22.18 -12.95 -7.37
C ILE A 187 23.35 -13.67 -8.07
N ARG A 188 23.48 -14.99 -7.93
CA ARG A 188 24.50 -15.76 -8.66
C ARG A 188 24.36 -15.61 -10.17
N ARG A 189 23.12 -15.60 -10.68
CA ARG A 189 22.87 -15.41 -12.11
C ARG A 189 23.28 -14.02 -12.56
N VAL A 190 22.99 -12.97 -11.81
CA VAL A 190 23.43 -11.59 -12.07
C VAL A 190 24.96 -11.52 -12.11
N VAL A 191 25.66 -12.08 -11.11
CA VAL A 191 27.12 -12.16 -11.04
C VAL A 191 27.69 -12.89 -12.26
N GLN A 192 27.07 -14.02 -12.64
CA GLN A 192 27.50 -14.80 -13.81
C GLN A 192 27.35 -13.98 -15.10
N VAL A 193 26.26 -13.23 -15.26
CA VAL A 193 26.02 -12.37 -16.43
C VAL A 193 27.01 -11.23 -16.48
N LEU A 194 27.24 -10.51 -15.38
CA LEU A 194 28.22 -9.42 -15.28
C LEU A 194 29.66 -9.85 -15.61
N SER A 195 29.98 -11.11 -15.39
CA SER A 195 31.31 -11.69 -15.67
C SER A 195 31.48 -12.16 -17.13
N ARG A 196 30.44 -12.07 -17.96
CA ARG A 196 30.53 -12.49 -19.40
C ARG A 196 31.29 -11.47 -20.23
N ARG A 197 31.79 -11.95 -21.37
CA ARG A 197 32.45 -11.09 -22.36
C ARG A 197 31.45 -10.30 -23.22
N THR A 198 30.30 -10.88 -23.48
CA THR A 198 29.20 -10.31 -24.27
C THR A 198 27.87 -10.59 -23.59
N LYS A 199 26.84 -9.77 -23.83
CA LYS A 199 25.56 -9.81 -23.12
C LYS A 199 25.79 -9.79 -21.59
N ASN A 200 26.64 -8.89 -21.15
CA ASN A 200 27.14 -8.79 -19.79
C ASN A 200 26.33 -7.77 -18.95
N ASN A 201 25.20 -7.28 -19.44
CA ASN A 201 24.31 -6.41 -18.72
C ASN A 201 23.03 -7.20 -18.36
N PRO A 202 22.83 -7.61 -17.10
CA PRO A 202 21.62 -8.29 -16.68
C PRO A 202 20.43 -7.34 -16.64
N VAL A 203 19.25 -7.82 -17.03
CA VAL A 203 17.98 -7.16 -16.76
C VAL A 203 17.14 -8.08 -15.88
N LEU A 204 16.80 -7.61 -14.71
CA LEU A 204 15.90 -8.29 -13.78
C LEU A 204 14.47 -8.10 -14.28
N ILE A 205 13.81 -9.20 -14.60
CA ILE A 205 12.44 -9.19 -15.13
C ILE A 205 11.53 -9.88 -14.13
N GLY A 206 10.49 -9.21 -13.73
CA GLY A 206 9.50 -9.74 -12.79
C GLY A 206 8.40 -8.74 -12.51
N GLU A 207 7.31 -9.23 -11.95
CA GLU A 207 6.18 -8.40 -11.54
C GLU A 207 6.60 -7.36 -10.47
N PRO A 208 5.85 -6.26 -10.31
CA PRO A 208 6.06 -5.33 -9.21
C PRO A 208 5.93 -6.03 -7.85
N GLY A 209 6.81 -5.69 -6.89
CA GLY A 209 6.76 -6.24 -5.54
C GLY A 209 7.42 -7.60 -5.34
N VAL A 210 7.98 -8.25 -6.39
CA VAL A 210 8.69 -9.54 -6.22
C VAL A 210 10.09 -9.41 -5.62
N GLY A 211 10.60 -8.19 -5.37
CA GLY A 211 11.92 -7.96 -4.78
C GLY A 211 13.07 -7.88 -5.79
N LYS A 212 12.87 -7.29 -6.97
CA LYS A 212 13.95 -7.06 -7.96
C LYS A 212 15.08 -6.21 -7.39
N THR A 213 14.77 -5.15 -6.67
CA THR A 213 15.74 -4.25 -6.03
C THR A 213 16.54 -4.97 -4.94
N ALA A 214 15.89 -5.86 -4.15
CA ALA A 214 16.56 -6.68 -3.15
C ALA A 214 17.67 -7.57 -3.74
N VAL A 215 17.51 -8.09 -4.96
CA VAL A 215 18.57 -8.85 -5.64
C VAL A 215 19.82 -8.00 -5.86
N VAL A 216 19.66 -6.71 -6.15
CA VAL A 216 20.77 -5.76 -6.38
C VAL A 216 21.41 -5.36 -5.06
N GLU A 217 20.62 -5.16 -4.02
CA GLU A 217 21.10 -4.89 -2.66
C GLU A 217 21.88 -6.08 -2.09
N GLY A 218 21.38 -7.31 -2.30
CA GLY A 218 22.10 -8.52 -1.95
C GLY A 218 23.42 -8.68 -2.73
N LEU A 219 23.47 -8.24 -3.99
CA LEU A 219 24.72 -8.17 -4.74
C LEU A 219 25.69 -7.17 -4.09
N ALA A 220 25.21 -5.98 -3.67
CA ALA A 220 26.04 -4.99 -3.00
C ALA A 220 26.64 -5.54 -1.69
N GLN A 221 25.82 -6.22 -0.88
CA GLN A 221 26.26 -6.89 0.35
C GLN A 221 27.37 -7.93 0.07
N ARG A 222 27.20 -8.78 -0.97
CA ARG A 222 28.24 -9.76 -1.35
C ARG A 222 29.48 -9.11 -1.91
N MET A 223 29.38 -7.99 -2.64
CA MET A 223 30.55 -7.24 -3.12
C MET A 223 31.36 -6.69 -1.95
N VAL A 224 30.72 -6.15 -0.92
CA VAL A 224 31.36 -5.65 0.31
C VAL A 224 31.98 -6.79 1.11
N ALA A 225 31.30 -7.93 1.25
CA ALA A 225 31.81 -9.12 1.92
C ALA A 225 32.94 -9.82 1.16
N GLY A 226 33.18 -9.45 -0.11
CA GLY A 226 34.18 -10.10 -0.97
C GLY A 226 33.73 -11.45 -1.54
N ASP A 227 32.46 -11.84 -1.36
CA ASP A 227 31.85 -13.09 -1.89
C ASP A 227 31.40 -12.93 -3.35
N VAL A 228 32.33 -12.39 -4.16
CA VAL A 228 32.13 -12.20 -5.60
C VAL A 228 33.42 -12.55 -6.36
N PRO A 229 33.35 -12.91 -7.66
CA PRO A 229 34.51 -13.12 -8.49
C PRO A 229 35.44 -11.91 -8.51
N GLU A 230 36.73 -12.15 -8.80
CA GLU A 230 37.77 -11.11 -8.84
C GLU A 230 37.41 -9.95 -9.78
N SER A 231 36.65 -10.22 -10.84
CA SER A 231 36.17 -9.23 -11.80
C SER A 231 35.18 -8.18 -11.20
N LEU A 232 34.62 -8.45 -10.02
CA LEU A 232 33.68 -7.56 -9.32
C LEU A 232 34.21 -7.07 -7.97
N ARG A 233 35.30 -7.63 -7.47
CA ARG A 233 35.93 -7.19 -6.20
C ARG A 233 36.43 -5.77 -6.31
N GLY A 234 36.22 -4.98 -5.26
CA GLY A 234 36.68 -3.59 -5.20
C GLY A 234 35.95 -2.63 -6.12
N LYS A 235 34.89 -3.07 -6.81
CA LYS A 235 34.01 -2.21 -7.60
C LYS A 235 32.92 -1.61 -6.74
N THR A 236 32.39 -0.47 -7.19
CA THR A 236 31.29 0.25 -6.59
C THR A 236 30.00 -0.06 -7.36
N LEU A 237 28.91 -0.31 -6.64
CA LEU A 237 27.58 -0.50 -7.23
C LEU A 237 26.75 0.76 -6.92
N ILE A 238 26.40 1.48 -7.98
CA ILE A 238 25.66 2.76 -7.85
C ILE A 238 24.27 2.61 -8.47
N SER A 239 23.24 2.91 -7.69
CA SER A 239 21.87 3.04 -8.16
C SER A 239 21.61 4.46 -8.65
N LEU A 240 21.16 4.62 -9.88
CA LEU A 240 20.81 5.90 -10.46
C LEU A 240 19.36 6.26 -10.20
N ASP A 241 19.12 7.42 -9.61
CA ASP A 241 17.79 7.99 -9.43
C ASP A 241 17.40 8.87 -10.65
N LEU A 242 16.66 8.28 -11.56
CA LEU A 242 16.17 8.98 -12.74
C LEU A 242 15.11 10.04 -12.39
N GLY A 243 14.32 9.79 -11.33
CA GLY A 243 13.32 10.72 -10.82
C GLY A 243 13.97 12.04 -10.37
N ALA A 244 15.06 11.94 -9.59
CA ALA A 244 15.83 13.10 -9.16
C ALA A 244 16.49 13.86 -10.35
N MET A 245 16.89 13.13 -11.40
CA MET A 245 17.43 13.78 -12.61
C MET A 245 16.38 14.58 -13.38
N VAL A 246 15.13 14.12 -13.39
CA VAL A 246 14.00 14.80 -14.04
C VAL A 246 13.46 15.92 -13.15
N ALA A 247 13.45 15.73 -11.85
CA ALA A 247 12.96 16.73 -10.89
C ALA A 247 13.73 18.05 -11.00
N GLY A 248 12.99 19.14 -11.17
CA GLY A 248 13.56 20.49 -11.33
C GLY A 248 14.20 20.79 -12.69
N ALA A 249 14.17 19.85 -13.65
CA ALA A 249 14.53 20.15 -15.04
C ALA A 249 13.38 20.95 -15.71
N LYS A 250 13.65 22.19 -16.09
CA LYS A 250 12.66 23.07 -16.76
C LYS A 250 12.45 22.70 -18.21
N TYR A 251 13.45 22.09 -18.85
CA TYR A 251 13.45 21.72 -20.25
C TYR A 251 14.11 20.35 -20.45
N ARG A 252 13.69 19.64 -21.48
CA ARG A 252 14.22 18.34 -21.89
C ARG A 252 15.76 18.30 -21.99
N GLY A 253 16.38 19.36 -22.50
CA GLY A 253 17.84 19.44 -22.64
C GLY A 253 18.60 19.36 -21.32
N GLU A 254 18.03 19.82 -20.19
CA GLU A 254 18.69 19.76 -18.88
C GLU A 254 18.79 18.33 -18.36
N PHE A 255 17.78 17.50 -18.55
CA PHE A 255 17.85 16.08 -18.19
C PHE A 255 18.91 15.34 -19.03
N GLU A 256 18.92 15.59 -20.35
CA GLU A 256 19.90 14.99 -21.25
C GLU A 256 21.35 15.39 -20.88
N GLU A 257 21.57 16.65 -20.48
CA GLU A 257 22.87 17.14 -19.98
C GLU A 257 23.27 16.47 -18.66
N ARG A 258 22.34 16.33 -17.69
CA ARG A 258 22.60 15.67 -16.41
C ARG A 258 22.96 14.19 -16.62
N LEU A 259 22.14 13.47 -17.41
CA LEU A 259 22.41 12.05 -17.72
C LEU A 259 23.75 11.89 -18.46
N LYS A 260 24.05 12.76 -19.40
CA LYS A 260 25.32 12.75 -20.11
C LYS A 260 26.50 12.96 -19.16
N ALA A 261 26.39 13.88 -18.21
CA ALA A 261 27.43 14.13 -17.21
C ALA A 261 27.68 12.89 -16.34
N VAL A 262 26.60 12.26 -15.81
CA VAL A 262 26.69 11.02 -15.06
C VAL A 262 27.36 9.91 -15.88
N LEU A 263 26.99 9.74 -17.13
CA LEU A 263 27.57 8.72 -18.01
C LEU A 263 29.04 9.00 -18.35
N GLU A 264 29.47 10.26 -18.47
CA GLU A 264 30.87 10.64 -18.65
C GLU A 264 31.69 10.35 -17.40
N GLU A 265 31.17 10.61 -16.18
CA GLU A 265 31.81 10.24 -14.91
C GLU A 265 31.96 8.71 -14.76
N ILE A 266 30.90 7.93 -15.07
CA ILE A 266 30.97 6.46 -15.07
C ILE A 266 32.03 5.95 -16.04
N LYS A 267 32.13 6.55 -17.22
CA LYS A 267 33.15 6.21 -18.22
C LYS A 267 34.55 6.54 -17.72
N ALA A 268 34.74 7.70 -17.07
CA ALA A 268 36.03 8.10 -16.49
C ALA A 268 36.49 7.17 -15.36
N ALA A 269 35.57 6.49 -14.68
CA ALA A 269 35.87 5.48 -13.67
C ALA A 269 36.41 4.15 -14.24
N GLU A 270 36.64 4.03 -15.56
CA GLU A 270 37.33 2.91 -16.23
C GLU A 270 36.79 1.53 -15.84
N GLY A 271 35.46 1.40 -15.69
CA GLY A 271 34.77 0.13 -15.35
C GLY A 271 34.86 -0.27 -13.88
N GLN A 272 35.24 0.65 -12.96
CA GLN A 272 35.17 0.43 -11.51
C GLN A 272 33.73 0.54 -10.98
N VAL A 273 32.83 1.17 -11.75
CA VAL A 273 31.44 1.36 -11.38
C VAL A 273 30.56 0.34 -12.11
N VAL A 274 29.68 -0.32 -11.35
CA VAL A 274 28.52 -1.05 -11.86
C VAL A 274 27.30 -0.20 -11.58
N THR A 275 26.49 0.05 -12.58
CA THR A 275 25.35 0.95 -12.47
C THR A 275 24.06 0.13 -12.38
N PHE A 276 23.17 0.50 -11.50
CA PHE A 276 21.81 -0.03 -11.43
C PHE A 276 20.81 1.02 -11.87
N ILE A 277 19.87 0.66 -12.70
CA ILE A 277 18.73 1.48 -13.11
C ILE A 277 17.47 0.67 -12.88
N ASP A 278 16.66 1.13 -11.93
CA ASP A 278 15.30 0.62 -11.77
C ASP A 278 14.39 1.22 -12.85
N GLU A 279 13.35 0.49 -13.23
CA GLU A 279 12.44 0.88 -14.33
C GLU A 279 13.19 1.32 -15.61
N ILE A 280 14.18 0.50 -16.03
CA ILE A 280 15.05 0.83 -17.19
C ILE A 280 14.26 1.20 -18.45
N HIS A 281 13.02 0.72 -18.59
CA HIS A 281 12.13 1.03 -19.71
C HIS A 281 11.85 2.53 -19.84
N THR A 282 11.89 3.30 -18.73
CA THR A 282 11.67 4.76 -18.72
C THR A 282 12.76 5.50 -19.50
N VAL A 283 13.97 4.95 -19.54
CA VAL A 283 15.13 5.53 -20.25
C VAL A 283 15.23 5.05 -21.69
N VAL A 284 14.83 3.79 -21.93
CA VAL A 284 15.09 3.08 -23.19
C VAL A 284 13.88 3.17 -24.14
N GLY A 285 12.65 3.20 -23.62
CA GLY A 285 11.40 3.14 -24.41
C GLY A 285 10.83 4.47 -24.86
N ALA A 286 11.39 5.56 -24.44
CA ALA A 286 10.82 6.89 -24.58
C ALA A 286 10.80 7.48 -25.99
N GLY A 287 11.18 6.72 -27.05
CA GLY A 287 11.28 7.22 -28.44
C GLY A 287 10.00 7.16 -29.27
N ALA A 288 8.89 6.58 -28.79
CA ALA A 288 7.71 6.30 -29.60
C ALA A 288 6.55 7.31 -29.48
N SER A 289 6.55 8.19 -28.49
CA SER A 289 5.55 9.26 -28.34
C SER A 289 6.17 10.64 -28.53
N GLU A 290 5.48 11.54 -29.23
CA GLU A 290 5.89 12.94 -29.39
C GLU A 290 6.09 13.62 -28.03
N GLY A 291 7.36 13.78 -27.61
CA GLY A 291 7.72 14.39 -26.32
C GLY A 291 8.45 13.48 -25.32
N ALA A 292 8.61 12.19 -25.59
CA ALA A 292 9.30 11.27 -24.71
C ALA A 292 10.84 11.33 -24.82
N MET A 293 11.55 11.07 -23.73
CA MET A 293 13.00 11.26 -23.60
C MET A 293 13.78 10.15 -24.30
N ASP A 294 14.62 10.46 -25.25
CA ASP A 294 15.45 9.48 -25.99
C ASP A 294 16.84 9.32 -25.36
N ALA A 295 16.87 8.99 -24.06
CA ALA A 295 18.11 8.66 -23.36
C ALA A 295 18.72 7.32 -23.85
N GLY A 296 17.90 6.47 -24.49
CA GLY A 296 18.37 5.22 -25.07
C GLY A 296 19.49 5.41 -26.09
N ASN A 297 19.45 6.47 -26.88
CA ASN A 297 20.51 6.77 -27.86
C ASN A 297 21.85 7.17 -27.22
N MET A 298 21.86 7.63 -25.98
CA MET A 298 23.10 7.89 -25.22
C MET A 298 23.69 6.62 -24.63
N LEU A 299 22.84 5.69 -24.13
CA LEU A 299 23.27 4.44 -23.53
C LEU A 299 23.79 3.43 -24.58
N LYS A 300 23.12 3.32 -25.73
CA LYS A 300 23.45 2.35 -26.80
C LYS A 300 24.93 2.33 -27.20
N PRO A 301 25.60 3.49 -27.47
CA PRO A 301 27.00 3.48 -27.84
C PRO A 301 27.94 2.99 -26.72
N MET A 302 27.66 3.35 -25.46
CA MET A 302 28.48 2.96 -24.30
C MET A 302 28.33 1.48 -23.97
N LEU A 303 27.10 0.96 -24.02
CA LEU A 303 26.82 -0.48 -23.91
C LEU A 303 27.47 -1.27 -25.05
N ALA A 304 27.51 -0.71 -26.27
CA ALA A 304 28.13 -1.34 -27.42
C ALA A 304 29.65 -1.46 -27.28
N ARG A 305 30.30 -0.47 -26.69
CA ARG A 305 31.76 -0.42 -26.45
C ARG A 305 32.18 -1.12 -25.16
N GLY A 306 31.21 -1.51 -24.30
CA GLY A 306 31.49 -2.09 -22.98
C GLY A 306 32.04 -1.06 -21.96
N GLU A 307 31.80 0.23 -22.21
CA GLU A 307 32.19 1.35 -21.34
C GLU A 307 31.24 1.48 -20.14
N LEU A 308 30.03 0.92 -20.24
CA LEU A 308 29.01 0.90 -19.19
C LEU A 308 28.68 -0.55 -18.81
N ARG A 309 28.71 -0.85 -17.51
CA ARG A 309 28.19 -2.07 -16.92
C ARG A 309 26.90 -1.74 -16.20
N LEU A 310 25.79 -2.29 -16.70
CA LEU A 310 24.45 -1.91 -16.29
C LEU A 310 23.65 -3.11 -15.83
N ILE A 311 23.01 -2.99 -14.69
CA ILE A 311 21.94 -3.85 -14.21
C ILE A 311 20.64 -3.06 -14.40
N GLY A 312 19.68 -3.59 -15.13
CA GLY A 312 18.36 -3.01 -15.26
C GLY A 312 17.32 -3.82 -14.50
N ALA A 313 16.23 -3.18 -14.07
CA ALA A 313 15.04 -3.86 -13.59
C ALA A 313 13.80 -3.34 -14.34
N THR A 314 12.87 -4.23 -14.67
CA THR A 314 11.62 -3.88 -15.37
C THR A 314 10.60 -5.03 -15.27
N THR A 315 9.39 -4.84 -15.78
CA THR A 315 8.41 -5.92 -15.94
C THR A 315 8.64 -6.69 -17.25
N LEU A 316 7.97 -7.82 -17.43
CA LEU A 316 8.08 -8.62 -18.65
C LEU A 316 7.49 -7.88 -19.86
N ASP A 317 6.38 -7.23 -19.69
CA ASP A 317 5.69 -6.53 -20.78
C ASP A 317 6.48 -5.30 -21.23
N GLU A 318 6.99 -4.51 -20.29
CA GLU A 318 7.85 -3.36 -20.58
C GLU A 318 9.18 -3.78 -21.24
N TYR A 319 9.74 -4.92 -20.81
CA TYR A 319 10.93 -5.49 -21.46
C TYR A 319 10.65 -5.82 -22.94
N ARG A 320 9.53 -6.50 -23.20
CA ARG A 320 9.11 -6.83 -24.58
C ARG A 320 8.86 -5.61 -25.42
N GLU A 321 8.22 -4.60 -24.86
CA GLU A 321 7.86 -3.39 -25.58
C GLU A 321 9.06 -2.50 -25.91
N ASN A 322 9.99 -2.35 -24.97
CA ASN A 322 11.02 -1.32 -25.03
C ASN A 322 12.43 -1.86 -25.31
N ILE A 323 12.74 -3.08 -24.91
CA ILE A 323 14.10 -3.63 -25.05
C ILE A 323 14.18 -4.72 -26.14
N GLU A 324 13.24 -5.66 -26.14
CA GLU A 324 13.26 -6.79 -27.08
C GLU A 324 13.01 -6.36 -28.53
N LYS A 325 12.21 -5.31 -28.74
CA LYS A 325 11.94 -4.74 -30.07
C LYS A 325 13.16 -4.01 -30.66
N ASP A 326 14.15 -3.66 -29.86
CA ASP A 326 15.37 -2.99 -30.31
C ASP A 326 16.53 -3.98 -30.44
N PRO A 327 16.94 -4.37 -31.66
CA PRO A 327 17.98 -5.37 -31.87
C PRO A 327 19.38 -4.98 -31.35
N ALA A 328 19.64 -3.66 -31.14
CA ALA A 328 20.88 -3.17 -30.57
C ALA A 328 20.96 -3.40 -29.07
N LEU A 329 19.85 -3.27 -28.37
CA LEU A 329 19.72 -3.48 -26.93
C LEU A 329 19.58 -4.97 -26.61
N GLU A 330 18.75 -5.72 -27.34
CA GLU A 330 18.53 -7.16 -27.14
C GLU A 330 19.84 -7.95 -27.17
N ARG A 331 20.80 -7.55 -28.04
CA ARG A 331 22.13 -8.19 -28.13
C ARG A 331 23.06 -7.82 -26.98
N ARG A 332 22.72 -6.87 -26.11
CA ARG A 332 23.56 -6.37 -25.02
C ARG A 332 23.04 -6.78 -23.65
N PHE A 333 21.75 -6.98 -23.54
CA PHE A 333 21.11 -7.38 -22.31
C PHE A 333 20.90 -8.91 -22.20
N GLN A 334 20.92 -9.40 -20.98
CA GLN A 334 20.59 -10.77 -20.64
C GLN A 334 19.48 -10.77 -19.58
N GLN A 335 18.39 -11.39 -19.90
CA GLN A 335 17.26 -11.57 -18.97
C GLN A 335 17.68 -12.42 -17.77
N VAL A 336 17.26 -11.97 -16.58
CA VAL A 336 17.32 -12.69 -15.32
C VAL A 336 15.91 -12.61 -14.72
N TYR A 337 15.19 -13.71 -14.72
CA TYR A 337 13.84 -13.76 -14.20
C TYR A 337 13.84 -13.77 -12.68
N VAL A 338 13.03 -12.89 -12.07
CA VAL A 338 12.79 -12.80 -10.64
C VAL A 338 11.31 -13.11 -10.41
N GLY A 339 11.04 -14.33 -9.99
CA GLY A 339 9.67 -14.78 -9.73
C GLY A 339 9.17 -14.38 -8.34
N GLU A 340 7.85 -14.52 -8.15
CA GLU A 340 7.23 -14.43 -6.82
C GLU A 340 7.80 -15.56 -5.93
N PRO A 341 8.28 -15.25 -4.69
CA PRO A 341 8.73 -16.28 -3.76
C PRO A 341 7.55 -17.12 -3.27
N SER A 342 7.84 -18.34 -2.81
CA SER A 342 6.84 -19.17 -2.15
C SER A 342 6.41 -18.56 -0.80
N VAL A 343 5.30 -19.06 -0.24
CA VAL A 343 4.85 -18.65 1.10
C VAL A 343 5.93 -18.96 2.14
N ASP A 344 6.58 -20.13 2.05
CA ASP A 344 7.64 -20.54 2.98
C ASP A 344 8.88 -19.63 2.86
N ASP A 345 9.29 -19.28 1.64
CA ASP A 345 10.38 -18.33 1.42
C ASP A 345 10.02 -16.94 1.97
N THR A 346 8.76 -16.52 1.79
CA THR A 346 8.26 -15.24 2.32
C THR A 346 8.29 -15.23 3.85
N ILE A 347 7.88 -16.31 4.51
CA ILE A 347 7.98 -16.41 5.98
C ILE A 347 9.45 -16.27 6.44
N ALA A 348 10.38 -16.90 5.71
CA ALA A 348 11.80 -16.77 6.01
C ALA A 348 12.30 -15.32 5.83
N ILE A 349 11.85 -14.64 4.78
CA ILE A 349 12.15 -13.21 4.54
C ILE A 349 11.60 -12.35 5.70
N LEU A 350 10.33 -12.53 6.07
CA LEU A 350 9.72 -11.78 7.16
C LEU A 350 10.43 -12.00 8.49
N ARG A 351 10.85 -13.25 8.80
CA ARG A 351 11.65 -13.55 9.99
C ARG A 351 12.99 -12.81 10.00
N GLY A 352 13.63 -12.68 8.86
CA GLY A 352 14.88 -11.92 8.73
C GLY A 352 14.71 -10.41 8.86
N LEU A 353 13.52 -9.88 8.55
CA LEU A 353 13.20 -8.46 8.67
C LEU A 353 12.61 -8.10 10.04
N LYS A 354 12.12 -9.10 10.80
CA LYS A 354 11.38 -8.94 12.05
C LYS A 354 12.03 -7.95 13.01
N GLU A 355 13.30 -8.17 13.36
CA GLU A 355 14.00 -7.35 14.37
C GLU A 355 14.09 -5.87 13.98
N ARG A 356 14.22 -5.58 12.68
CA ARG A 356 14.25 -4.20 12.17
C ARG A 356 12.89 -3.52 12.27
N TYR A 357 11.82 -4.22 11.94
CA TYR A 357 10.46 -3.69 12.09
C TYR A 357 10.08 -3.51 13.55
N GLU A 358 10.47 -4.45 14.44
CA GLU A 358 10.30 -4.33 15.88
C GLU A 358 11.04 -3.11 16.45
N ALA A 359 12.26 -2.86 15.99
CA ALA A 359 13.05 -1.70 16.40
C ALA A 359 12.47 -0.38 15.86
N HIS A 360 11.99 -0.38 14.61
CA HIS A 360 11.43 0.80 13.97
C HIS A 360 10.12 1.25 14.63
N HIS A 361 9.18 0.33 14.80
CA HIS A 361 7.87 0.61 15.40
C HIS A 361 7.87 0.53 16.92
N LYS A 362 8.94 0.02 17.53
CA LYS A 362 9.09 -0.19 18.97
C LYS A 362 8.01 -1.10 19.55
N VAL A 363 7.57 -2.09 18.80
CA VAL A 363 6.60 -3.11 19.19
C VAL A 363 7.18 -4.52 18.98
N ALA A 364 6.65 -5.51 19.64
CA ALA A 364 6.99 -6.91 19.37
C ALA A 364 6.13 -7.45 18.23
N ILE A 365 6.63 -8.44 17.48
CA ILE A 365 5.90 -9.11 16.41
C ILE A 365 5.95 -10.61 16.65
N ALA A 366 4.79 -11.26 16.82
CA ALA A 366 4.72 -12.70 17.01
C ALA A 366 5.11 -13.46 15.72
N ASP A 367 5.71 -14.63 15.84
CA ASP A 367 5.99 -15.48 14.67
C ASP A 367 4.71 -15.91 13.96
N SER A 368 3.61 -16.09 14.72
CA SER A 368 2.27 -16.36 14.18
C SER A 368 1.77 -15.23 13.27
N ALA A 369 2.11 -13.97 13.56
CA ALA A 369 1.78 -12.82 12.71
C ALA A 369 2.53 -12.89 11.38
N LEU A 370 3.81 -13.26 11.36
CA LEU A 370 4.60 -13.40 10.14
C LEU A 370 4.06 -14.52 9.24
N VAL A 371 3.69 -15.66 9.85
CA VAL A 371 3.05 -16.77 9.14
C VAL A 371 1.68 -16.34 8.58
N ALA A 372 0.88 -15.64 9.39
CA ALA A 372 -0.41 -15.11 8.97
C ALA A 372 -0.25 -14.09 7.82
N ALA A 373 0.70 -13.17 7.91
CA ALA A 373 0.96 -12.18 6.86
C ALA A 373 1.30 -12.82 5.51
N ALA A 374 2.17 -13.83 5.49
CA ALA A 374 2.51 -14.55 4.28
C ALA A 374 1.33 -15.36 3.71
N THR A 375 0.63 -16.11 4.57
CA THR A 375 -0.46 -16.99 4.12
C THR A 375 -1.71 -16.23 3.73
N LEU A 376 -2.14 -15.26 4.54
CA LEU A 376 -3.34 -14.47 4.28
C LEU A 376 -3.13 -13.54 3.08
N SER A 377 -1.96 -12.88 2.96
CA SER A 377 -1.70 -12.06 1.78
C SER A 377 -1.65 -12.86 0.48
N HIS A 378 -1.03 -14.05 0.50
CA HIS A 378 -1.01 -14.93 -0.66
C HIS A 378 -2.41 -15.35 -1.08
N ARG A 379 -3.26 -15.69 -0.13
CA ARG A 379 -4.61 -16.18 -0.35
C ARG A 379 -5.58 -15.06 -0.73
N TYR A 380 -5.49 -13.90 -0.07
CA TYR A 380 -6.55 -12.88 -0.10
C TYR A 380 -6.17 -11.62 -0.88
N ILE A 381 -4.90 -11.32 -1.09
CA ILE A 381 -4.45 -10.15 -1.84
C ILE A 381 -3.88 -10.61 -3.18
N THR A 382 -4.75 -10.68 -4.21
CA THR A 382 -4.39 -11.21 -5.53
C THR A 382 -3.80 -10.17 -6.48
N GLY A 383 -4.01 -8.88 -6.22
CA GLY A 383 -3.54 -7.79 -7.07
C GLY A 383 -2.06 -7.38 -6.86
N ARG A 384 -1.37 -7.97 -5.89
CA ARG A 384 0.04 -7.69 -5.54
C ARG A 384 0.80 -9.00 -5.32
N GLN A 385 2.12 -8.94 -5.40
CA GLN A 385 2.98 -10.13 -5.30
C GLN A 385 3.67 -10.22 -3.93
N LEU A 386 4.01 -11.45 -3.52
CA LEU A 386 4.93 -11.70 -2.42
C LEU A 386 6.36 -11.28 -2.83
N PRO A 387 7.21 -10.84 -1.90
CA PRO A 387 6.96 -10.67 -0.45
C PRO A 387 6.32 -9.32 -0.09
N ASP A 388 6.25 -8.38 -1.03
CA ASP A 388 5.87 -6.98 -0.80
C ASP A 388 4.55 -6.83 -0.01
N LYS A 389 3.47 -7.51 -0.48
CA LYS A 389 2.17 -7.46 0.20
C LYS A 389 2.19 -8.01 1.63
N ALA A 390 3.06 -8.98 1.93
CA ALA A 390 3.19 -9.55 3.27
C ALA A 390 4.02 -8.66 4.19
N ILE A 391 5.05 -8.00 3.65
CA ILE A 391 5.85 -7.00 4.36
C ILE A 391 4.97 -5.82 4.76
N ASP A 392 4.18 -5.28 3.81
CA ASP A 392 3.28 -4.16 4.08
C ASP A 392 2.23 -4.48 5.15
N LEU A 393 1.70 -5.73 5.18
CA LEU A 393 0.77 -6.12 6.24
C LEU A 393 1.43 -6.08 7.62
N VAL A 394 2.66 -6.55 7.73
CA VAL A 394 3.42 -6.51 9.00
C VAL A 394 3.72 -5.07 9.40
N ASP A 395 4.13 -4.25 8.43
CA ASP A 395 4.43 -2.82 8.65
C ASP A 395 3.20 -2.05 9.13
N GLU A 396 2.05 -2.23 8.45
CA GLU A 396 0.81 -1.56 8.82
C GLU A 396 0.27 -2.05 10.16
N ALA A 397 0.29 -3.36 10.45
CA ALA A 397 -0.14 -3.89 11.73
C ALA A 397 0.73 -3.37 12.88
N ALA A 398 2.06 -3.34 12.70
CA ALA A 398 2.99 -2.79 13.68
C ALA A 398 2.79 -1.28 13.89
N SER A 399 2.55 -0.55 12.81
CA SER A 399 2.24 0.89 12.87
C SER A 399 0.92 1.17 13.59
N ARG A 400 -0.11 0.34 13.32
CA ARG A 400 -1.42 0.44 13.98
C ARG A 400 -1.32 0.16 15.48
N LEU A 401 -0.66 -0.94 15.85
CA LEU A 401 -0.42 -1.26 17.26
C LEU A 401 0.36 -0.14 17.97
N ARG A 402 1.39 0.41 17.32
CA ARG A 402 2.12 1.57 17.87
C ARG A 402 1.21 2.76 18.09
N MET A 403 0.33 3.05 17.15
CA MET A 403 -0.65 4.14 17.29
C MET A 403 -1.62 3.87 18.44
N GLU A 404 -2.05 2.63 18.64
CA GLU A 404 -2.92 2.22 19.76
C GLU A 404 -2.21 2.38 21.11
N ILE A 405 -0.92 2.03 21.20
CA ILE A 405 -0.10 2.27 22.39
C ILE A 405 0.02 3.77 22.70
N ASP A 406 0.15 4.61 21.65
CA ASP A 406 0.33 6.06 21.83
C ASP A 406 -0.99 6.80 22.08
N SER A 407 -2.12 6.24 21.66
CA SER A 407 -3.46 6.79 21.80
C SER A 407 -4.15 6.27 23.06
N ALA A 408 -4.97 7.10 23.70
CA ALA A 408 -5.78 6.64 24.82
C ALA A 408 -6.81 5.60 24.36
N PRO A 409 -7.00 4.49 25.08
CA PRO A 409 -8.02 3.49 24.78
C PRO A 409 -9.44 4.09 24.70
N GLU A 410 -10.30 3.46 23.90
CA GLU A 410 -11.67 3.95 23.68
C GLU A 410 -12.44 4.11 24.99
N GLU A 411 -12.25 3.22 25.95
CA GLU A 411 -12.87 3.29 27.27
C GLU A 411 -12.55 4.59 28.00
N ILE A 412 -11.27 5.00 27.99
CA ILE A 412 -10.81 6.26 28.58
C ILE A 412 -11.41 7.46 27.83
N ASP A 413 -11.50 7.41 26.51
CA ASP A 413 -12.05 8.51 25.71
C ASP A 413 -13.56 8.66 25.91
N VAL A 414 -14.30 7.55 26.03
CA VAL A 414 -15.74 7.54 26.36
C VAL A 414 -15.99 8.13 27.72
N LEU A 415 -15.26 7.70 28.76
CA LEU A 415 -15.37 8.24 30.10
C LEU A 415 -15.02 9.74 30.17
N ARG A 416 -13.96 10.15 29.48
CA ARG A 416 -13.57 11.56 29.37
C ARG A 416 -14.70 12.41 28.80
N ARG A 417 -15.32 11.96 27.70
CA ARG A 417 -16.47 12.66 27.10
C ARG A 417 -17.69 12.67 28.04
N GLN A 418 -17.88 11.62 28.83
CA GLN A 418 -18.97 11.61 29.85
C GLN A 418 -18.70 12.64 30.92
N VAL A 419 -17.48 12.70 31.48
CA VAL A 419 -17.08 13.70 32.49
C VAL A 419 -17.20 15.12 31.95
N ASP A 420 -16.75 15.35 30.69
CA ASP A 420 -16.88 16.66 30.04
C ASP A 420 -18.36 17.09 29.92
N ARG A 421 -19.24 16.16 29.52
CA ARG A 421 -20.69 16.42 29.44
C ARG A 421 -21.30 16.75 30.80
N LEU A 422 -20.98 15.95 31.84
CA LEU A 422 -21.45 16.21 33.20
C LEU A 422 -20.92 17.54 33.73
N THR A 423 -19.67 17.91 33.39
CA THR A 423 -19.09 19.21 33.77
C THR A 423 -19.82 20.36 33.09
N MET A 424 -20.23 20.23 31.83
CA MET A 424 -21.03 21.25 31.15
C MET A 424 -22.45 21.38 31.76
N GLU A 425 -23.07 20.25 32.12
CA GLU A 425 -24.39 20.24 32.79
C GLU A 425 -24.29 20.83 34.18
N GLU A 426 -23.22 20.55 34.95
CA GLU A 426 -22.94 21.15 36.24
C GLU A 426 -22.89 22.69 36.16
N LEU A 427 -22.08 23.20 35.21
CA LEU A 427 -21.97 24.65 34.99
C LEU A 427 -23.31 25.32 34.60
N ALA A 428 -24.15 24.60 33.84
CA ALA A 428 -25.48 25.11 33.49
C ALA A 428 -26.42 25.16 34.70
N LEU A 429 -26.41 24.17 35.58
CA LEU A 429 -27.25 24.04 36.73
C LEU A 429 -26.79 24.90 37.92
N GLU A 430 -25.50 25.26 38.02
CA GLU A 430 -25.02 26.17 39.10
C GLU A 430 -25.70 27.54 39.14
N GLY A 431 -26.26 28.01 38.01
CA GLY A 431 -26.99 29.26 37.92
C GLY A 431 -28.46 29.18 38.30
N GLU A 432 -29.00 27.98 38.45
CA GLU A 432 -30.41 27.73 38.72
C GLU A 432 -30.69 27.66 40.24
N THR A 433 -31.85 28.13 40.68
CA THR A 433 -32.20 28.21 42.12
C THR A 433 -33.48 27.47 42.48
N ASP A 434 -34.11 26.80 41.54
CA ASP A 434 -35.32 26.03 41.79
C ASP A 434 -34.97 24.66 42.45
N PRO A 435 -35.86 24.15 43.34
CA PRO A 435 -35.57 22.94 44.11
C PRO A 435 -35.22 21.72 43.28
N SER A 436 -35.83 21.56 42.10
CA SER A 436 -35.56 20.43 41.21
C SER A 436 -34.17 20.51 40.56
N SER A 437 -33.69 21.70 40.21
CA SER A 437 -32.36 21.93 39.67
C SER A 437 -31.28 21.71 40.75
N VAL A 438 -31.55 22.09 41.99
CA VAL A 438 -30.62 21.85 43.11
C VAL A 438 -30.47 20.34 43.40
N GLU A 439 -31.58 19.59 43.44
CA GLU A 439 -31.56 18.13 43.66
C GLU A 439 -30.81 17.42 42.50
N ARG A 440 -31.08 17.88 41.26
CA ARG A 440 -30.37 17.36 40.08
C ARG A 440 -28.87 17.66 40.14
N LEU A 441 -28.47 18.86 40.57
CA LEU A 441 -27.07 19.26 40.70
C LEU A 441 -26.33 18.43 41.74
N GLU A 442 -26.96 18.12 42.91
CA GLU A 442 -26.34 17.23 43.90
C GLU A 442 -26.14 15.80 43.36
N ALA A 443 -27.14 15.23 42.70
CA ALA A 443 -27.04 13.91 42.07
C ALA A 443 -25.97 13.87 40.97
N LEU A 444 -25.93 14.92 40.14
CA LEU A 444 -24.96 15.04 39.06
C LEU A 444 -23.52 15.17 39.57
N ARG A 445 -23.31 15.89 40.69
CA ARG A 445 -21.98 15.99 41.33
C ARG A 445 -21.48 14.64 41.85
N ALA A 446 -22.39 13.84 42.42
CA ALA A 446 -22.02 12.46 42.84
C ALA A 446 -21.68 11.60 41.65
N GLU A 447 -22.51 11.60 40.58
CA GLU A 447 -22.25 10.84 39.37
C GLU A 447 -20.92 11.26 38.70
N LYS A 448 -20.65 12.57 38.61
CA LYS A 448 -19.40 13.12 38.08
C LYS A 448 -18.19 12.66 38.88
N ALA A 449 -18.27 12.71 40.23
CA ALA A 449 -17.17 12.31 41.09
C ALA A 449 -16.84 10.80 40.88
N ASP A 450 -17.86 9.93 40.80
CA ASP A 450 -17.68 8.49 40.52
C ASP A 450 -17.01 8.28 39.16
N ARG A 451 -17.41 9.01 38.09
CA ARG A 451 -16.81 8.91 36.77
C ARG A 451 -15.39 9.49 36.71
N GLU A 452 -15.11 10.57 37.44
CA GLU A 452 -13.75 11.14 37.54
C GLU A 452 -12.80 10.18 38.28
N GLU A 453 -13.27 9.47 39.32
CA GLU A 453 -12.48 8.45 40.03
C GLU A 453 -12.16 7.28 39.07
N GLU A 454 -13.17 6.77 38.35
CA GLU A 454 -13.01 5.69 37.37
C GLU A 454 -12.03 6.11 36.24
N LEU A 455 -12.19 7.33 35.68
CA LEU A 455 -11.31 7.88 34.65
C LEU A 455 -9.87 8.00 35.16
N THR A 456 -9.68 8.47 36.39
CA THR A 456 -8.36 8.64 37.00
C THR A 456 -7.68 7.28 37.19
N ALA A 457 -8.42 6.27 37.67
CA ALA A 457 -7.91 4.93 37.88
C ALA A 457 -7.49 4.26 36.54
N LEU A 458 -8.33 4.33 35.51
CA LEU A 458 -8.04 3.78 34.19
C LEU A 458 -6.88 4.51 33.51
N THR A 459 -6.82 5.84 33.61
CA THR A 459 -5.72 6.64 33.05
C THR A 459 -4.39 6.28 33.71
N ALA A 460 -4.36 6.14 35.03
CA ALA A 460 -3.15 5.77 35.75
C ALA A 460 -2.68 4.35 35.40
N ARG A 461 -3.60 3.43 35.19
CA ARG A 461 -3.29 2.06 34.73
C ARG A 461 -2.72 2.09 33.32
N TRP A 462 -3.36 2.80 32.36
CA TRP A 462 -2.88 2.95 31.01
C TRP A 462 -1.48 3.60 30.92
N ASP A 463 -1.26 4.68 31.70
CA ASP A 463 0.05 5.35 31.76
C ASP A 463 1.16 4.40 32.26
N ALA A 464 0.85 3.51 33.22
CA ALA A 464 1.80 2.52 33.71
C ALA A 464 2.09 1.43 32.66
N GLU A 465 1.05 0.88 31.99
CA GLU A 465 1.23 -0.10 30.91
C GLU A 465 2.02 0.52 29.74
N LYS A 466 1.68 1.73 29.31
CA LYS A 466 2.38 2.48 28.27
C LYS A 466 3.85 2.73 28.59
N ALA A 467 4.18 3.06 29.84
CA ALA A 467 5.57 3.31 30.26
C ALA A 467 6.41 2.03 30.12
N THR A 468 5.88 0.88 30.52
CA THR A 468 6.54 -0.43 30.40
C THR A 468 6.78 -0.82 28.94
N LEU A 469 5.76 -0.66 28.07
CA LEU A 469 5.87 -0.96 26.64
C LEU A 469 6.89 -0.03 25.93
N ASN A 470 6.92 1.24 26.30
CA ASN A 470 7.89 2.19 25.74
C ASN A 470 9.34 1.83 26.17
N GLU A 471 9.55 1.42 27.42
CA GLU A 471 10.87 0.99 27.89
C GLU A 471 11.38 -0.23 27.11
N ALA A 472 10.52 -1.24 26.89
CA ALA A 472 10.85 -2.40 26.06
C ALA A 472 11.14 -1.99 24.59
N GLY A 473 10.33 -1.09 24.04
CA GLY A 473 10.52 -0.57 22.67
C GLY A 473 11.87 0.18 22.51
N ASP A 474 12.22 1.01 23.47
CA ASP A 474 13.50 1.73 23.47
C ASP A 474 14.71 0.80 23.62
N LEU A 475 14.57 -0.28 24.38
CA LEU A 475 15.60 -1.32 24.49
C LEU A 475 15.79 -2.06 23.16
N ARG A 476 14.70 -2.43 22.45
CA ARG A 476 14.77 -3.05 21.10
C ARG A 476 15.50 -2.16 20.10
N ALA A 477 15.14 -0.88 20.04
CA ALA A 477 15.80 0.09 19.16
C ALA A 477 17.31 0.21 19.47
N LYS A 478 17.69 0.20 20.75
CA LYS A 478 19.09 0.26 21.18
C LYS A 478 19.89 -1.00 20.81
N VAL A 479 19.29 -2.16 20.94
CA VAL A 479 19.91 -3.43 20.55
C VAL A 479 20.19 -3.45 19.04
N ASP A 480 19.25 -3.02 18.21
CA ASP A 480 19.43 -2.94 16.75
C ASP A 480 20.53 -1.96 16.35
N GLU A 481 20.57 -0.78 16.98
CA GLU A 481 21.64 0.19 16.79
C GLU A 481 23.03 -0.39 17.11
N LEU A 482 23.16 -1.07 18.28
CA LEU A 482 24.42 -1.68 18.68
C LEU A 482 24.82 -2.87 17.81
N ARG A 483 23.88 -3.65 17.31
CA ARG A 483 24.13 -4.72 16.33
C ARG A 483 24.69 -4.16 15.03
N SER A 484 24.06 -3.10 14.51
CA SER A 484 24.56 -2.39 13.33
C SER A 484 25.97 -1.84 13.51
N LEU A 485 26.27 -1.29 14.69
CA LEU A 485 27.62 -0.81 15.05
C LEU A 485 28.61 -1.96 15.16
N ALA A 486 28.23 -3.09 15.76
CA ALA A 486 29.09 -4.26 15.88
C ALA A 486 29.45 -4.85 14.53
N GLU A 487 28.47 -4.99 13.62
CA GLU A 487 28.71 -5.43 12.24
C GLU A 487 29.65 -4.48 11.48
N LYS A 488 29.52 -3.17 11.69
CA LYS A 488 30.39 -2.18 11.11
C LYS A 488 31.82 -2.33 11.65
N ALA A 489 32.01 -2.43 12.98
CA ALA A 489 33.31 -2.63 13.60
C ALA A 489 33.99 -3.92 13.13
N GLN A 490 33.24 -5.03 12.95
CA GLN A 490 33.77 -6.28 12.36
C GLN A 490 34.31 -6.05 10.94
N ARG A 491 33.57 -5.34 10.10
CA ARG A 491 33.96 -5.04 8.71
C ARG A 491 35.19 -4.11 8.63
N ASP A 492 35.25 -3.13 9.53
CA ASP A 492 36.37 -2.20 9.61
C ASP A 492 37.62 -2.84 10.24
N GLY A 493 37.51 -4.08 10.74
CA GLY A 493 38.61 -4.82 11.37
C GLY A 493 38.88 -4.44 12.82
N ASP A 494 38.02 -3.61 13.41
CA ASP A 494 38.08 -3.30 14.85
C ASP A 494 37.41 -4.42 15.66
N LEU A 495 38.16 -5.55 15.78
CA LEU A 495 37.69 -6.72 16.49
C LEU A 495 37.53 -6.46 18.00
N ALA A 496 38.20 -5.46 18.55
CA ALA A 496 38.11 -5.12 19.96
C ALA A 496 36.75 -4.47 20.26
N GLU A 497 36.36 -3.50 19.47
CA GLU A 497 35.07 -2.82 19.58
C GLU A 497 33.92 -3.78 19.24
N ALA A 498 34.05 -4.55 18.15
CA ALA A 498 33.07 -5.58 17.80
C ALA A 498 32.84 -6.60 18.92
N SER A 499 33.93 -7.05 19.56
CA SER A 499 33.85 -8.02 20.68
C SER A 499 33.19 -7.39 21.91
N ARG A 500 33.50 -6.12 22.22
CA ARG A 500 32.88 -5.38 23.32
C ARG A 500 31.36 -5.28 23.14
N LEU A 501 30.93 -4.97 21.95
CA LEU A 501 29.52 -4.84 21.63
C LEU A 501 28.81 -6.21 21.65
N LEU A 502 29.32 -7.21 20.90
CA LEU A 502 28.65 -8.51 20.70
C LEU A 502 28.64 -9.37 21.96
N TYR A 503 29.69 -9.32 22.78
CA TYR A 503 29.80 -10.19 23.96
C TYR A 503 29.64 -9.45 25.29
N GLY A 504 29.51 -8.12 25.24
CA GLY A 504 29.38 -7.28 26.44
C GLY A 504 28.04 -6.55 26.48
N GLU A 505 27.87 -5.54 25.63
CA GLU A 505 26.74 -4.62 25.74
C GLU A 505 25.42 -5.19 25.22
N ILE A 506 25.45 -5.82 24.04
CA ILE A 506 24.23 -6.41 23.44
C ILE A 506 23.61 -7.46 24.36
N PRO A 507 24.33 -8.49 24.87
CA PRO A 507 23.74 -9.48 25.77
C PRO A 507 23.22 -8.90 27.09
N ALA A 508 23.82 -7.79 27.55
CA ALA A 508 23.35 -7.09 28.75
C ALA A 508 21.99 -6.41 28.52
N LEU A 509 21.83 -5.76 27.36
CA LEU A 509 20.56 -5.15 26.96
C LEU A 509 19.49 -6.17 26.60
N GLU A 510 19.85 -7.25 25.92
CA GLU A 510 18.94 -8.36 25.63
C GLU A 510 18.38 -8.98 26.91
N LYS A 511 19.21 -9.13 27.93
CA LYS A 511 18.76 -9.58 29.25
C LYS A 511 17.80 -8.59 29.91
N GLN A 512 18.07 -7.29 29.81
CA GLN A 512 17.15 -6.26 30.32
C GLN A 512 15.83 -6.29 29.54
N LEU A 513 15.87 -6.48 28.24
CA LEU A 513 14.67 -6.64 27.42
C LEU A 513 13.86 -7.88 27.80
N GLU A 514 14.52 -9.04 28.00
CA GLU A 514 13.84 -10.24 28.47
C GLU A 514 13.19 -10.05 29.85
N GLU A 515 13.86 -9.31 30.75
CA GLU A 515 13.31 -8.96 32.08
C GLU A 515 12.11 -8.02 31.95
N ALA A 516 12.17 -7.01 31.06
CA ALA A 516 11.05 -6.11 30.77
C ALA A 516 9.86 -6.86 30.15
N ASP A 517 10.10 -7.66 29.11
CA ASP A 517 9.05 -8.47 28.46
C ASP A 517 8.42 -9.49 29.44
N ARG A 518 9.21 -10.06 30.38
CA ARG A 518 8.70 -10.94 31.42
C ARG A 518 7.82 -10.18 32.43
N ALA A 519 8.27 -8.99 32.85
CA ALA A 519 7.51 -8.17 33.79
C ALA A 519 6.18 -7.74 33.17
N ALA A 520 6.16 -7.40 31.88
CA ALA A 520 4.96 -7.08 31.13
C ALA A 520 3.99 -8.28 31.09
N ARG A 521 4.46 -9.47 30.69
CA ARG A 521 3.66 -10.71 30.68
C ARG A 521 3.18 -11.18 32.07
N GLU A 522 3.91 -10.90 33.15
CA GLU A 522 3.50 -11.18 34.50
C GLU A 522 2.44 -10.22 35.02
N ALA A 523 2.54 -8.94 34.62
CA ALA A 523 1.52 -7.93 34.87
C ALA A 523 0.21 -8.29 34.16
N ASP A 524 0.29 -8.76 32.91
CA ASP A 524 -0.84 -9.23 32.10
C ASP A 524 -1.58 -10.42 32.75
N ARG A 525 -0.85 -11.40 33.30
CA ARG A 525 -1.46 -12.55 33.99
C ARG A 525 -2.13 -12.23 35.34
N SER A 526 -1.81 -11.09 35.93
CA SER A 526 -2.39 -10.62 37.19
C SER A 526 -3.61 -9.74 37.06
N THR A 527 -3.89 -9.26 35.85
CA THR A 527 -4.95 -8.30 35.50
C THR A 527 -5.94 -8.93 34.52
N THR A 528 -7.21 -8.65 34.62
CA THR A 528 -8.31 -9.37 33.95
C THR A 528 -8.33 -9.23 32.42
N GLU A 529 -7.69 -8.20 31.84
CA GLU A 529 -7.42 -8.02 30.39
C GLU A 529 -6.48 -6.81 30.23
N PRO A 530 -5.40 -6.88 29.42
CA PRO A 530 -4.55 -5.72 29.15
C PRO A 530 -5.34 -4.66 28.38
N MET A 531 -5.06 -3.40 28.64
CA MET A 531 -5.71 -2.29 27.93
C MET A 531 -5.15 -2.12 26.50
N VAL A 532 -3.92 -2.58 26.26
CA VAL A 532 -3.24 -2.48 24.97
C VAL A 532 -2.44 -3.77 24.74
N SER A 533 -2.47 -4.28 23.50
CA SER A 533 -1.67 -5.45 23.11
C SER A 533 -0.16 -5.14 23.18
N GLU A 534 0.64 -6.12 23.56
CA GLU A 534 2.10 -6.01 23.67
C GLU A 534 2.82 -6.38 22.37
N GLU A 535 2.20 -7.21 21.55
CA GLU A 535 2.78 -7.73 20.33
C GLU A 535 1.77 -7.79 19.19
N VAL A 536 2.25 -7.64 17.97
CA VAL A 536 1.45 -7.87 16.78
C VAL A 536 1.17 -9.36 16.66
N THR A 537 -0.10 -9.73 16.60
CA THR A 537 -0.60 -11.10 16.53
C THR A 537 -1.09 -11.47 15.14
N ALA A 538 -1.48 -12.73 14.95
CA ALA A 538 -2.14 -13.15 13.71
C ALA A 538 -3.50 -12.47 13.50
N ASP A 539 -4.18 -12.10 14.58
CA ASP A 539 -5.49 -11.43 14.52
C ASP A 539 -5.34 -9.98 14.04
N ASP A 540 -4.29 -9.26 14.47
CA ASP A 540 -3.98 -7.91 13.98
C ASP A 540 -3.71 -7.93 12.48
N ILE A 541 -2.94 -8.90 11.99
CA ILE A 541 -2.73 -9.09 10.55
C ILE A 541 -4.04 -9.37 9.83
N ALA A 542 -4.90 -10.21 10.39
CA ALA A 542 -6.19 -10.52 9.80
C ALA A 542 -7.11 -9.29 9.76
N GLU A 543 -7.04 -8.40 10.76
CA GLU A 543 -7.77 -7.13 10.74
C GLU A 543 -7.27 -6.19 9.64
N VAL A 544 -5.95 -6.08 9.42
CA VAL A 544 -5.41 -5.29 8.31
C VAL A 544 -5.84 -5.87 6.97
N VAL A 545 -5.80 -7.20 6.81
CA VAL A 545 -6.31 -7.86 5.60
C VAL A 545 -7.79 -7.55 5.41
N SER A 546 -8.58 -7.55 6.50
CA SER A 546 -10.01 -7.19 6.45
C SER A 546 -10.22 -5.77 5.98
N ALA A 547 -9.42 -4.82 6.49
CA ALA A 547 -9.50 -3.42 6.09
C ALA A 547 -9.17 -3.22 4.59
N TRP A 548 -8.19 -3.94 4.06
CA TRP A 548 -7.78 -3.82 2.66
C TRP A 548 -8.72 -4.51 1.68
N THR A 549 -9.27 -5.66 2.08
CA THR A 549 -10.05 -6.52 1.18
C THR A 549 -11.55 -6.41 1.40
N GLY A 550 -11.97 -5.88 2.53
CA GLY A 550 -13.38 -5.89 2.96
C GLY A 550 -13.87 -7.26 3.46
N ILE A 551 -12.95 -8.21 3.70
CA ILE A 551 -13.27 -9.56 4.16
C ILE A 551 -13.08 -9.61 5.68
N PRO A 552 -14.03 -10.08 6.47
CA PRO A 552 -13.86 -10.19 7.92
C PRO A 552 -12.86 -11.31 8.29
N ALA A 553 -11.57 -11.05 8.07
CA ALA A 553 -10.49 -12.03 8.23
C ALA A 553 -10.18 -12.35 9.71
N GLY A 554 -10.44 -11.45 10.65
CA GLY A 554 -10.18 -11.66 12.09
C GLY A 554 -11.00 -12.80 12.69
N ARG A 555 -12.19 -13.09 12.16
CA ARG A 555 -13.02 -14.23 12.57
C ARG A 555 -12.66 -15.55 11.89
N MET A 556 -11.71 -15.54 10.95
CA MET A 556 -11.37 -16.71 10.13
C MET A 556 -10.41 -17.69 10.80
N LEU A 557 -9.67 -17.32 11.86
CA LEU A 557 -8.59 -18.17 12.39
C LEU A 557 -9.06 -19.21 13.42
N THR A 558 -10.06 -18.94 14.23
CA THR A 558 -10.52 -19.87 15.28
C THR A 558 -12.02 -20.14 15.24
N ALA A 559 -12.84 -19.11 14.97
CA ALA A 559 -14.31 -19.23 14.95
C ALA A 559 -14.87 -19.75 13.61
N GLU A 560 -14.08 -19.75 12.52
CA GLU A 560 -14.56 -20.17 11.19
C GLU A 560 -14.94 -21.64 11.15
N SER A 561 -14.17 -22.51 11.81
CA SER A 561 -14.49 -23.95 11.85
C SER A 561 -15.80 -24.24 12.58
N GLU A 562 -16.06 -23.57 13.69
CA GLU A 562 -17.30 -23.70 14.45
C GLU A 562 -18.47 -23.07 13.67
N LYS A 563 -18.27 -21.87 13.11
CA LYS A 563 -19.27 -21.19 12.27
C LYS A 563 -19.65 -22.04 11.04
N LEU A 564 -18.67 -22.65 10.36
CA LEU A 564 -18.93 -23.56 9.23
C LEU A 564 -19.69 -24.84 9.63
N LEU A 565 -19.51 -25.33 10.88
CA LEU A 565 -20.25 -26.49 11.37
C LEU A 565 -21.73 -26.16 11.65
N THR A 566 -22.06 -24.92 11.98
CA THR A 566 -23.44 -24.45 12.24
C THR A 566 -24.07 -23.73 11.02
N MET A 567 -23.44 -23.82 9.84
CA MET A 567 -23.84 -23.12 8.64
C MET A 567 -25.27 -23.38 8.22
N GLU A 568 -25.76 -24.63 8.35
CA GLU A 568 -27.13 -25.00 7.98
C GLU A 568 -28.17 -24.30 8.84
N GLU A 569 -27.88 -24.07 10.12
CA GLU A 569 -28.80 -23.37 11.03
C GLU A 569 -28.95 -21.93 10.60
N HIS A 570 -27.81 -21.24 10.38
CA HIS A 570 -27.81 -19.82 9.97
C HIS A 570 -28.42 -19.59 8.57
N LEU A 571 -28.09 -20.44 7.59
CA LEU A 571 -28.69 -20.35 6.25
C LEU A 571 -30.18 -20.70 6.24
N GLY A 572 -30.61 -21.57 7.19
CA GLY A 572 -31.98 -21.98 7.33
C GLY A 572 -32.91 -20.99 8.03
N GLU A 573 -32.38 -20.04 8.80
CA GLU A 573 -33.18 -19.01 9.48
C GLU A 573 -33.99 -18.14 8.51
N PRO A 574 -33.38 -17.49 7.49
CA PRO A 574 -34.12 -16.70 6.51
C PRO A 574 -34.77 -17.53 5.41
N LEU A 575 -34.41 -18.81 5.27
CA LEU A 575 -34.86 -19.68 4.19
C LEU A 575 -35.80 -20.78 4.69
N ILE A 576 -37.06 -20.65 4.41
CA ILE A 576 -38.08 -21.62 4.84
C ILE A 576 -38.24 -22.75 3.82
N GLY A 577 -38.18 -24.01 4.29
CA GLY A 577 -38.60 -25.19 3.54
C GLY A 577 -37.59 -25.76 2.54
N GLN A 578 -36.35 -25.26 2.46
CA GLN A 578 -35.37 -25.68 1.44
C GLN A 578 -34.13 -26.36 2.07
N ARG A 579 -34.36 -27.28 2.99
CA ARG A 579 -33.29 -27.91 3.77
C ARG A 579 -32.27 -28.64 2.89
N ASP A 580 -32.69 -29.37 1.88
CA ASP A 580 -31.79 -30.11 0.99
C ASP A 580 -30.87 -29.14 0.21
N ALA A 581 -31.40 -28.00 -0.21
CA ALA A 581 -30.64 -26.97 -0.86
C ALA A 581 -29.59 -26.35 0.08
N VAL A 582 -29.96 -26.07 1.32
CA VAL A 582 -29.07 -25.54 2.35
C VAL A 582 -27.93 -26.52 2.63
N VAL A 583 -28.22 -27.79 2.84
CA VAL A 583 -27.22 -28.83 3.10
C VAL A 583 -26.24 -28.98 1.94
N ALA A 584 -26.75 -29.05 0.69
CA ALA A 584 -25.93 -29.20 -0.50
C ALA A 584 -24.92 -28.04 -0.65
N VAL A 585 -25.36 -26.79 -0.42
CA VAL A 585 -24.53 -25.61 -0.47
C VAL A 585 -23.51 -25.59 0.69
N ALA A 586 -23.96 -25.91 1.90
CA ALA A 586 -23.10 -25.96 3.08
C ALA A 586 -21.96 -26.99 2.92
N ASP A 587 -22.28 -28.19 2.42
CA ASP A 587 -21.28 -29.23 2.18
C ASP A 587 -20.27 -28.87 1.10
N ALA A 588 -20.66 -28.19 0.03
CA ALA A 588 -19.76 -27.75 -1.01
C ALA A 588 -18.81 -26.64 -0.49
N VAL A 589 -19.34 -25.68 0.25
CA VAL A 589 -18.53 -24.63 0.89
C VAL A 589 -17.55 -25.22 1.90
N ARG A 590 -17.98 -26.17 2.74
CA ARG A 590 -17.10 -26.88 3.67
C ARG A 590 -15.97 -27.62 2.96
N ARG A 591 -16.25 -28.34 1.86
CA ARG A 591 -15.23 -29.04 1.07
C ARG A 591 -14.16 -28.07 0.55
N SER A 592 -14.58 -26.92 0.06
CA SER A 592 -13.67 -25.89 -0.42
C SER A 592 -12.83 -25.28 0.71
N ARG A 593 -13.45 -24.92 1.82
CA ARG A 593 -12.77 -24.33 2.98
C ARG A 593 -11.84 -25.30 3.71
N ALA A 594 -12.15 -26.58 3.70
CA ALA A 594 -11.27 -27.64 4.21
C ALA A 594 -10.06 -27.94 3.30
N GLY A 595 -9.91 -27.27 2.16
CA GLY A 595 -8.81 -27.47 1.21
C GLY A 595 -8.87 -28.78 0.44
N ILE A 596 -10.05 -29.43 0.38
CA ILE A 596 -10.24 -30.71 -0.33
C ILE A 596 -10.67 -30.47 -1.79
N ALA A 597 -11.22 -29.29 -2.10
CA ALA A 597 -11.60 -28.90 -3.46
C ALA A 597 -10.37 -28.51 -4.31
N ASP A 598 -10.52 -28.51 -5.63
CA ASP A 598 -9.47 -28.06 -6.55
C ASP A 598 -9.17 -26.57 -6.34
N PRO A 599 -7.92 -26.21 -6.00
CA PRO A 599 -7.53 -24.82 -5.70
C PRO A 599 -7.62 -23.87 -6.92
N ASN A 600 -7.73 -24.42 -8.13
CA ASN A 600 -7.81 -23.62 -9.36
C ASN A 600 -9.26 -23.32 -9.78
N ARG A 601 -10.28 -23.80 -9.06
CA ARG A 601 -11.70 -23.60 -9.35
C ARG A 601 -12.32 -22.58 -8.38
N PRO A 602 -13.49 -22.00 -8.73
CA PRO A 602 -14.26 -21.21 -7.77
C PRO A 602 -14.53 -21.96 -6.47
N THR A 603 -14.70 -21.21 -5.37
CA THR A 603 -15.02 -21.78 -4.04
C THR A 603 -16.27 -22.66 -4.06
N GLY A 604 -17.21 -22.35 -4.93
CA GLY A 604 -18.40 -23.16 -5.20
C GLY A 604 -19.10 -22.71 -6.46
N SER A 605 -19.71 -23.64 -7.18
CA SER A 605 -20.45 -23.39 -8.41
C SER A 605 -21.75 -24.17 -8.41
N PHE A 606 -22.90 -23.45 -8.41
CA PHE A 606 -24.20 -24.03 -8.18
C PHE A 606 -25.18 -23.66 -9.30
N LEU A 607 -26.03 -24.62 -9.69
CA LEU A 607 -27.20 -24.34 -10.50
C LEU A 607 -28.49 -24.57 -9.67
N PHE A 608 -29.18 -23.49 -9.35
CA PHE A 608 -30.42 -23.50 -8.59
C PHE A 608 -31.61 -23.61 -9.51
N LEU A 609 -32.34 -24.73 -9.45
CA LEU A 609 -33.50 -25.03 -10.24
C LEU A 609 -34.76 -24.93 -9.39
N GLY A 610 -35.84 -24.39 -9.95
CA GLY A 610 -37.11 -24.37 -9.25
C GLY A 610 -38.01 -23.20 -9.66
N PRO A 611 -39.28 -23.21 -9.19
CA PRO A 611 -40.23 -22.13 -9.47
C PRO A 611 -39.75 -20.76 -9.01
N THR A 612 -40.39 -19.73 -9.53
CA THR A 612 -40.11 -18.36 -9.03
C THR A 612 -40.64 -18.20 -7.59
N GLY A 613 -39.90 -17.46 -6.73
CA GLY A 613 -40.39 -17.12 -5.39
C GLY A 613 -40.29 -18.25 -4.35
N VAL A 614 -39.44 -19.26 -4.56
CA VAL A 614 -39.20 -20.38 -3.61
C VAL A 614 -37.96 -20.15 -2.73
N GLY A 615 -37.23 -19.04 -2.90
CA GLY A 615 -36.07 -18.70 -2.04
C GLY A 615 -34.68 -18.78 -2.69
N LYS A 616 -34.57 -19.05 -4.01
CA LYS A 616 -33.27 -19.15 -4.71
C LYS A 616 -32.34 -17.93 -4.47
N THR A 617 -32.84 -16.73 -4.64
CA THR A 617 -32.12 -15.49 -4.42
C THR A 617 -31.86 -15.22 -2.93
N GLU A 618 -32.78 -15.68 -2.05
CA GLU A 618 -32.64 -15.52 -0.60
C GLU A 618 -31.50 -16.37 -0.05
N LEU A 619 -31.35 -17.63 -0.53
CA LEU A 619 -30.20 -18.47 -0.17
C LEU A 619 -28.87 -17.81 -0.61
N ALA A 620 -28.83 -17.19 -1.80
CA ALA A 620 -27.63 -16.49 -2.26
C ALA A 620 -27.28 -15.28 -1.37
N LYS A 621 -28.29 -14.54 -0.89
CA LYS A 621 -28.07 -13.43 0.07
C LYS A 621 -27.62 -13.95 1.42
N ALA A 622 -28.31 -14.93 1.97
CA ALA A 622 -27.96 -15.55 3.25
C ALA A 622 -26.54 -16.10 3.22
N LEU A 623 -26.11 -16.66 2.09
CA LEU A 623 -24.77 -17.14 1.89
C LEU A 623 -23.74 -15.99 1.85
N ALA A 624 -24.06 -14.88 1.21
CA ALA A 624 -23.20 -13.70 1.18
C ALA A 624 -23.04 -13.08 2.59
N GLU A 625 -24.15 -12.94 3.32
CA GLU A 625 -24.15 -12.46 4.69
C GLU A 625 -23.38 -13.39 5.63
N PHE A 626 -23.62 -14.69 5.54
CA PHE A 626 -22.94 -15.67 6.39
C PHE A 626 -21.42 -15.70 6.18
N LEU A 627 -20.97 -15.66 4.91
CA LEU A 627 -19.55 -15.80 4.57
C LEU A 627 -18.77 -14.48 4.64
N PHE A 628 -19.44 -13.36 4.38
CA PHE A 628 -18.79 -12.06 4.21
C PHE A 628 -19.34 -10.99 5.17
N ASP A 629 -20.28 -11.34 6.06
CA ASP A 629 -20.99 -10.43 6.97
C ASP A 629 -21.57 -9.17 6.26
N ASP A 630 -21.84 -9.26 4.95
CA ASP A 630 -22.39 -8.17 4.14
C ASP A 630 -23.28 -8.75 3.00
N GLU A 631 -24.59 -8.50 3.07
CA GLU A 631 -25.51 -8.83 1.96
C GLU A 631 -25.09 -8.19 0.62
N ARG A 632 -24.35 -7.05 0.66
CA ARG A 632 -23.88 -6.34 -0.52
C ARG A 632 -22.66 -7.02 -1.16
N ALA A 633 -22.09 -8.04 -0.53
CA ALA A 633 -21.09 -8.89 -1.16
C ALA A 633 -21.69 -9.82 -2.24
N MET A 634 -22.97 -9.68 -2.54
CA MET A 634 -23.63 -10.36 -3.65
C MET A 634 -23.66 -9.47 -4.90
N VAL A 635 -23.05 -9.97 -5.97
CA VAL A 635 -23.10 -9.37 -7.32
C VAL A 635 -24.21 -10.07 -8.10
N ARG A 636 -25.31 -9.36 -8.38
CA ARG A 636 -26.42 -9.90 -9.16
C ARG A 636 -26.40 -9.42 -10.60
N ILE A 637 -26.46 -10.34 -11.55
CA ILE A 637 -26.51 -10.09 -12.99
C ILE A 637 -27.72 -10.84 -13.57
N ASP A 638 -28.62 -10.10 -14.20
CA ASP A 638 -29.80 -10.67 -14.90
C ASP A 638 -29.37 -11.11 -16.31
N MET A 639 -29.42 -12.40 -16.56
CA MET A 639 -28.98 -12.98 -17.83
C MET A 639 -29.95 -12.71 -19.00
N SER A 640 -31.16 -12.21 -18.72
CA SER A 640 -32.08 -11.75 -19.77
C SER A 640 -31.52 -10.53 -20.56
N GLU A 641 -30.65 -9.72 -19.94
CA GLU A 641 -29.96 -8.62 -20.60
C GLU A 641 -28.83 -9.08 -21.56
N TYR A 642 -28.45 -10.35 -21.48
CA TYR A 642 -27.37 -11.00 -22.25
C TYR A 642 -27.88 -12.06 -23.22
N SER A 643 -29.10 -11.89 -23.70
CA SER A 643 -29.74 -12.78 -24.70
C SER A 643 -29.19 -12.60 -26.12
N GLU A 644 -28.56 -11.48 -26.41
CA GLU A 644 -27.95 -11.14 -27.71
C GLU A 644 -26.44 -11.26 -27.69
N LYS A 645 -25.84 -11.66 -28.83
CA LYS A 645 -24.39 -11.84 -28.97
C LYS A 645 -23.58 -10.60 -28.60
N HIS A 646 -24.02 -9.40 -28.98
CA HIS A 646 -23.26 -8.19 -28.65
C HIS A 646 -23.34 -7.80 -27.17
N SER A 647 -24.32 -8.29 -26.43
CA SER A 647 -24.42 -8.05 -24.99
C SER A 647 -23.34 -8.81 -24.21
N VAL A 648 -22.85 -9.94 -24.78
CA VAL A 648 -21.83 -10.77 -24.13
C VAL A 648 -20.52 -9.99 -23.89
N SER A 649 -20.15 -9.11 -24.81
CA SER A 649 -18.97 -8.23 -24.63
C SER A 649 -19.10 -7.25 -23.44
N ARG A 650 -20.31 -6.90 -23.02
CA ARG A 650 -20.53 -6.08 -21.81
C ARG A 650 -20.24 -6.85 -20.54
N LEU A 651 -20.32 -8.19 -20.57
CA LEU A 651 -20.04 -9.03 -19.41
C LEU A 651 -18.54 -9.09 -19.09
N VAL A 652 -17.71 -9.19 -20.13
CA VAL A 652 -16.25 -9.41 -20.02
C VAL A 652 -15.45 -8.14 -20.33
N GLY A 653 -16.03 -7.19 -21.05
CA GLY A 653 -15.38 -5.99 -21.58
C GLY A 653 -15.25 -6.04 -23.09
N ALA A 654 -15.35 -4.89 -23.73
CA ALA A 654 -15.22 -4.76 -25.18
C ALA A 654 -13.75 -4.88 -25.61
N PRO A 655 -13.44 -5.56 -26.74
CA PRO A 655 -12.07 -5.58 -27.26
C PRO A 655 -11.63 -4.20 -27.77
N PRO A 656 -10.29 -3.98 -27.92
CA PRO A 656 -9.74 -2.71 -28.37
C PRO A 656 -10.40 -2.22 -29.69
N GLY A 657 -10.80 -0.96 -29.71
CA GLY A 657 -11.43 -0.31 -30.88
C GLY A 657 -12.97 -0.39 -30.94
N TYR A 658 -13.62 -1.01 -29.95
CA TYR A 658 -15.08 -1.00 -29.83
C TYR A 658 -15.56 -0.01 -28.77
N VAL A 659 -16.79 0.49 -28.92
CA VAL A 659 -17.45 1.37 -27.96
C VAL A 659 -17.62 0.65 -26.63
N GLY A 660 -17.19 1.29 -25.52
CA GLY A 660 -17.21 0.71 -24.16
C GLY A 660 -15.92 -0.01 -23.74
N TYR A 661 -14.83 0.10 -24.50
CA TYR A 661 -13.52 -0.46 -24.13
C TYR A 661 -13.01 0.06 -22.76
N ASP A 662 -13.21 1.33 -22.46
CA ASP A 662 -12.75 1.96 -21.24
C ASP A 662 -13.62 1.64 -20.00
N GLU A 663 -14.84 1.14 -20.19
CA GLU A 663 -15.79 0.90 -19.08
C GLU A 663 -15.55 -0.42 -18.33
N GLY A 664 -14.75 -1.34 -18.89
CA GLY A 664 -14.56 -2.68 -18.33
C GLY A 664 -15.81 -3.57 -18.45
N GLY A 665 -15.69 -4.87 -18.18
CA GLY A 665 -16.84 -5.81 -18.19
C GLY A 665 -17.61 -5.80 -16.88
N GLN A 666 -18.92 -5.90 -16.91
CA GLN A 666 -19.74 -5.87 -15.68
C GLN A 666 -19.38 -7.00 -14.71
N LEU A 667 -19.17 -8.22 -15.21
CA LEU A 667 -18.77 -9.36 -14.37
C LEU A 667 -17.30 -9.23 -13.92
N THR A 668 -16.41 -8.98 -14.87
CA THR A 668 -14.97 -8.91 -14.59
C THR A 668 -14.62 -7.76 -13.67
N GLU A 669 -15.20 -6.57 -13.85
CA GLU A 669 -14.94 -5.41 -13.01
C GLU A 669 -15.57 -5.57 -11.61
N ALA A 670 -16.77 -6.16 -11.49
CA ALA A 670 -17.40 -6.42 -10.21
C ALA A 670 -16.56 -7.38 -9.35
N VAL A 671 -16.08 -8.48 -9.94
CA VAL A 671 -15.23 -9.47 -9.26
C VAL A 671 -13.83 -8.90 -8.99
N ARG A 672 -13.26 -8.12 -9.89
CA ARG A 672 -11.98 -7.44 -9.67
C ARG A 672 -12.02 -6.51 -8.45
N ARG A 673 -13.12 -5.78 -8.28
CA ARG A 673 -13.32 -4.88 -7.12
C ARG A 673 -13.62 -5.64 -5.83
N ARG A 674 -14.33 -6.76 -5.95
CA ARG A 674 -14.71 -7.63 -4.82
C ARG A 674 -14.42 -9.09 -5.15
N PRO A 675 -13.15 -9.51 -5.02
CA PRO A 675 -12.76 -10.89 -5.38
C PRO A 675 -13.39 -11.95 -4.47
N TYR A 676 -13.95 -11.53 -3.34
CA TYR A 676 -14.73 -12.34 -2.41
C TYR A 676 -16.18 -11.90 -2.48
N SER A 677 -16.95 -12.63 -3.26
CA SER A 677 -18.36 -12.30 -3.49
C SER A 677 -19.14 -13.54 -3.90
N VAL A 678 -20.44 -13.48 -3.68
CA VAL A 678 -21.40 -14.38 -4.30
C VAL A 678 -21.85 -13.76 -5.62
N VAL A 679 -21.52 -14.38 -6.73
CA VAL A 679 -21.99 -13.96 -8.05
C VAL A 679 -23.25 -14.73 -8.41
N LEU A 680 -24.36 -14.03 -8.46
CA LEU A 680 -25.66 -14.57 -8.83
C LEU A 680 -25.99 -14.21 -10.29
N LEU A 681 -25.99 -15.22 -11.16
CA LEU A 681 -26.44 -15.13 -12.55
C LEU A 681 -27.90 -15.59 -12.62
N ASP A 682 -28.82 -14.63 -12.69
CA ASP A 682 -30.26 -14.91 -12.62
C ASP A 682 -30.84 -15.21 -14.01
N GLU A 683 -31.74 -16.20 -14.11
CA GLU A 683 -32.43 -16.62 -15.33
C GLU A 683 -31.48 -17.05 -16.47
N VAL A 684 -30.48 -17.91 -16.15
CA VAL A 684 -29.42 -18.30 -17.10
C VAL A 684 -29.91 -18.95 -18.38
N GLU A 685 -31.14 -19.56 -18.39
CA GLU A 685 -31.77 -20.11 -19.59
C GLU A 685 -32.03 -19.06 -20.68
N LYS A 686 -32.05 -17.79 -20.34
CA LYS A 686 -32.28 -16.68 -21.28
C LYS A 686 -30.98 -16.16 -21.92
N ALA A 687 -29.82 -16.56 -21.40
CA ALA A 687 -28.52 -16.11 -21.86
C ALA A 687 -28.17 -16.62 -23.26
N HIS A 688 -27.41 -15.84 -24.01
CA HIS A 688 -26.82 -16.30 -25.27
C HIS A 688 -25.83 -17.46 -25.03
N PRO A 689 -25.76 -18.47 -25.90
CA PRO A 689 -24.86 -19.61 -25.74
C PRO A 689 -23.37 -19.28 -25.51
N GLU A 690 -22.86 -18.19 -26.05
CA GLU A 690 -21.49 -17.74 -25.81
C GLU A 690 -21.20 -17.36 -24.34
N VAL A 691 -22.20 -17.01 -23.55
CA VAL A 691 -22.04 -16.79 -22.11
C VAL A 691 -21.56 -18.05 -21.41
N PHE A 692 -22.10 -19.22 -21.78
CA PHE A 692 -21.69 -20.49 -21.19
C PHE A 692 -20.27 -20.87 -21.56
N ASP A 693 -19.80 -20.51 -22.76
CA ASP A 693 -18.41 -20.75 -23.18
C ASP A 693 -17.42 -19.89 -22.36
N ILE A 694 -17.82 -18.68 -21.98
CA ILE A 694 -17.05 -17.82 -21.05
C ILE A 694 -17.07 -18.42 -19.63
N LEU A 695 -18.23 -18.84 -19.15
CA LEU A 695 -18.35 -19.43 -17.80
C LEU A 695 -17.60 -20.76 -17.69
N LEU A 696 -17.43 -21.53 -18.76
CA LEU A 696 -16.59 -22.73 -18.78
C LEU A 696 -15.15 -22.38 -18.39
N GLN A 697 -14.60 -21.28 -18.86
CA GLN A 697 -13.25 -20.85 -18.49
C GLN A 697 -13.16 -20.51 -16.99
N VAL A 698 -14.20 -19.84 -16.44
CA VAL A 698 -14.27 -19.56 -15.00
C VAL A 698 -14.35 -20.84 -14.18
N LEU A 699 -15.18 -21.80 -14.60
CA LEU A 699 -15.39 -23.07 -13.90
C LEU A 699 -14.17 -24.01 -13.95
N ASP A 700 -13.35 -23.93 -15.00
CA ASP A 700 -12.15 -24.77 -15.15
C ASP A 700 -10.90 -24.18 -14.52
N ASP A 701 -10.60 -22.92 -14.86
CA ASP A 701 -9.33 -22.27 -14.53
C ASP A 701 -9.46 -21.29 -13.35
N GLY A 702 -10.69 -21.04 -12.83
CA GLY A 702 -10.95 -20.08 -11.77
C GLY A 702 -10.53 -18.65 -12.13
N ARG A 703 -10.42 -18.33 -13.43
CA ARG A 703 -9.99 -17.01 -13.90
C ARG A 703 -10.64 -16.67 -15.24
N LEU A 704 -10.75 -15.38 -15.51
CA LEU A 704 -11.30 -14.87 -16.75
C LEU A 704 -10.46 -13.68 -17.22
N THR A 705 -10.06 -13.66 -18.49
CA THR A 705 -9.34 -12.53 -19.08
C THR A 705 -10.36 -11.53 -19.62
N ASP A 706 -10.24 -10.27 -19.18
CA ASP A 706 -11.12 -9.20 -19.64
C ASP A 706 -10.76 -8.71 -21.05
N GLY A 707 -11.59 -7.82 -21.61
CA GLY A 707 -11.36 -7.24 -22.93
C GLY A 707 -10.11 -6.38 -23.04
N GLN A 708 -9.48 -6.00 -21.92
CA GLN A 708 -8.22 -5.26 -21.83
C GLN A 708 -7.00 -6.17 -21.67
N GLY A 709 -7.18 -7.49 -21.64
CA GLY A 709 -6.11 -8.48 -21.45
C GLY A 709 -5.75 -8.73 -19.99
N ARG A 710 -6.49 -8.19 -19.01
CA ARG A 710 -6.23 -8.40 -17.59
C ARG A 710 -6.90 -9.68 -17.14
N THR A 711 -6.19 -10.49 -16.38
CA THR A 711 -6.74 -11.72 -15.79
C THR A 711 -7.41 -11.39 -14.45
N VAL A 712 -8.70 -11.73 -14.34
CA VAL A 712 -9.50 -11.59 -13.12
C VAL A 712 -9.61 -12.94 -12.44
N ASP A 713 -9.36 -12.98 -11.13
CA ASP A 713 -9.36 -14.18 -10.31
C ASP A 713 -10.77 -14.48 -9.75
N PHE A 714 -11.33 -15.65 -10.05
CA PHE A 714 -12.62 -16.14 -9.58
C PHE A 714 -12.52 -17.25 -8.55
N ARG A 715 -11.32 -17.66 -8.13
CA ARG A 715 -11.12 -18.79 -7.20
C ARG A 715 -11.80 -18.59 -5.85
N ASN A 716 -11.93 -17.34 -5.44
CA ASN A 716 -12.56 -16.96 -4.17
C ASN A 716 -14.05 -16.56 -4.32
N VAL A 717 -14.61 -16.73 -5.50
CA VAL A 717 -16.02 -16.43 -5.80
C VAL A 717 -16.88 -17.66 -5.60
N ILE A 718 -18.10 -17.47 -5.14
CA ILE A 718 -19.17 -18.48 -5.21
C ILE A 718 -20.09 -18.11 -6.36
N LEU A 719 -20.16 -18.97 -7.36
CA LEU A 719 -20.95 -18.75 -8.55
C LEU A 719 -22.30 -19.49 -8.43
N ILE A 720 -23.37 -18.72 -8.42
CA ILE A 720 -24.74 -19.25 -8.35
C ILE A 720 -25.48 -18.88 -9.64
N LEU A 721 -25.98 -19.89 -10.33
CA LEU A 721 -26.80 -19.72 -11.51
C LEU A 721 -28.22 -20.09 -11.13
N THR A 722 -29.21 -19.28 -11.48
CA THR A 722 -30.61 -19.63 -11.23
C THR A 722 -31.34 -19.91 -12.53
N SER A 723 -32.23 -20.86 -12.50
CA SER A 723 -33.10 -21.19 -13.63
C SER A 723 -34.49 -21.62 -13.20
N ASN A 724 -35.48 -21.34 -14.05
CA ASN A 724 -36.86 -21.78 -13.89
C ASN A 724 -37.21 -22.97 -14.79
N LEU A 725 -36.21 -23.58 -15.46
CA LEU A 725 -36.40 -24.73 -16.32
C LEU A 725 -36.97 -25.93 -15.54
N GLY A 726 -37.97 -26.59 -16.11
CA GLY A 726 -38.59 -27.73 -15.50
C GLY A 726 -39.51 -27.45 -14.30
N SER A 727 -39.72 -26.18 -13.93
CA SER A 727 -40.55 -25.80 -12.78
C SER A 727 -41.97 -26.34 -12.84
N GLN A 728 -42.53 -26.56 -14.04
CA GLN A 728 -43.86 -27.17 -14.26
C GLN A 728 -43.97 -28.58 -13.69
N PHE A 729 -42.87 -29.35 -13.70
CA PHE A 729 -42.87 -30.70 -13.15
C PHE A 729 -42.75 -30.70 -11.62
N LEU A 730 -42.12 -29.72 -11.03
CA LEU A 730 -42.01 -29.58 -9.58
C LEU A 730 -43.33 -29.23 -8.90
N VAL A 731 -44.21 -28.55 -9.61
CA VAL A 731 -45.54 -28.18 -9.11
C VAL A 731 -46.63 -29.24 -9.44
N ASP A 732 -46.33 -30.24 -10.27
CA ASP A 732 -47.29 -31.25 -10.67
C ASP A 732 -47.58 -32.24 -9.51
N PRO A 733 -48.81 -32.27 -8.98
CA PRO A 733 -49.15 -33.15 -7.87
C PRO A 733 -49.30 -34.62 -8.29
N THR A 734 -49.25 -34.92 -9.56
CA THR A 734 -49.44 -36.30 -10.09
C THR A 734 -48.11 -37.08 -10.15
N LEU A 735 -46.97 -36.40 -10.05
CA LEU A 735 -45.64 -37.01 -10.11
C LEU A 735 -45.11 -37.26 -8.69
N ASP A 736 -44.43 -38.39 -8.50
CA ASP A 736 -43.64 -38.62 -7.30
C ASP A 736 -42.32 -37.83 -7.34
N GLU A 737 -41.64 -37.68 -6.20
CA GLU A 737 -40.39 -36.89 -6.06
C GLU A 737 -39.30 -37.37 -7.03
N ALA A 738 -39.17 -38.68 -7.25
CA ALA A 738 -38.16 -39.23 -8.15
C ALA A 738 -38.47 -38.89 -9.62
N ALA A 739 -39.73 -39.00 -10.03
CA ALA A 739 -40.17 -38.64 -11.36
C ALA A 739 -40.09 -37.13 -11.62
N LYS A 740 -40.39 -36.33 -10.63
CA LYS A 740 -40.17 -34.86 -10.69
C LYS A 740 -38.72 -34.55 -10.99
N ARG A 741 -37.76 -35.08 -10.18
CA ARG A 741 -36.31 -34.88 -10.34
C ARG A 741 -35.83 -35.31 -11.72
N GLU A 742 -36.25 -36.49 -12.20
CA GLU A 742 -35.82 -36.99 -13.51
C GLU A 742 -36.37 -36.13 -14.66
N SER A 743 -37.61 -35.69 -14.57
CA SER A 743 -38.25 -34.82 -15.56
C SER A 743 -37.58 -33.46 -15.63
N VAL A 744 -37.27 -32.83 -14.50
CA VAL A 744 -36.52 -31.57 -14.43
C VAL A 744 -35.14 -31.75 -15.05
N MET A 745 -34.39 -32.78 -14.66
CA MET A 745 -33.05 -33.04 -15.18
C MET A 745 -33.04 -33.35 -16.67
N SER A 746 -34.09 -33.94 -17.20
CA SER A 746 -34.26 -34.17 -18.65
C SER A 746 -34.34 -32.85 -19.42
N VAL A 747 -35.12 -31.89 -18.91
CA VAL A 747 -35.21 -30.54 -19.52
C VAL A 747 -33.87 -29.77 -19.40
N VAL A 748 -33.23 -29.84 -18.25
CA VAL A 748 -31.92 -29.18 -18.00
C VAL A 748 -30.86 -29.72 -18.95
N ARG A 749 -30.77 -31.05 -19.12
CA ARG A 749 -29.86 -31.72 -20.08
C ARG A 749 -30.15 -31.37 -21.53
N ALA A 750 -31.36 -31.02 -21.86
CA ALA A 750 -31.74 -30.58 -23.21
C ALA A 750 -31.37 -29.10 -23.44
N ALA A 751 -31.37 -28.28 -22.40
CA ALA A 751 -31.12 -26.85 -22.47
C ALA A 751 -29.62 -26.48 -22.39
N PHE A 752 -28.86 -27.22 -21.59
CA PHE A 752 -27.46 -26.94 -21.36
C PHE A 752 -26.54 -28.02 -21.93
N LYS A 753 -25.36 -27.62 -22.40
CA LYS A 753 -24.34 -28.58 -22.87
C LYS A 753 -23.91 -29.50 -21.70
N PRO A 754 -23.75 -30.81 -21.94
CA PRO A 754 -23.27 -31.74 -20.90
C PRO A 754 -21.94 -31.33 -20.27
N GLU A 755 -21.09 -30.76 -21.07
CA GLU A 755 -19.80 -30.22 -20.66
C GLU A 755 -19.91 -29.13 -19.56
N PHE A 756 -20.87 -28.24 -19.69
CA PHE A 756 -21.15 -27.21 -18.70
C PHE A 756 -21.71 -27.81 -17.39
N LEU A 757 -22.69 -28.70 -17.49
CA LEU A 757 -23.29 -29.31 -16.30
C LEU A 757 -22.33 -30.14 -15.48
N ASN A 758 -21.37 -30.81 -16.13
CA ASN A 758 -20.34 -31.61 -15.46
C ASN A 758 -19.27 -30.78 -14.74
N ARG A 759 -19.21 -29.46 -14.97
CA ARG A 759 -18.26 -28.55 -14.33
C ARG A 759 -18.81 -27.87 -13.08
N LEU A 760 -20.13 -27.94 -12.90
CA LEU A 760 -20.79 -27.43 -11.70
C LEU A 760 -20.53 -28.39 -10.52
N ASP A 761 -20.34 -27.83 -9.34
CA ASP A 761 -20.15 -28.61 -8.11
C ASP A 761 -21.45 -29.31 -7.71
N GLU A 762 -22.60 -28.59 -7.84
CA GLU A 762 -23.88 -29.15 -7.45
C GLU A 762 -25.05 -28.54 -8.28
N ILE A 763 -26.06 -29.37 -8.60
CA ILE A 763 -27.31 -28.93 -9.18
C ILE A 763 -28.37 -29.07 -8.10
N VAL A 764 -28.83 -27.95 -7.57
CA VAL A 764 -29.69 -27.85 -6.40
C VAL A 764 -31.12 -27.60 -6.85
N GLN A 765 -32.05 -28.47 -6.48
CA GLN A 765 -33.48 -28.33 -6.77
C GLN A 765 -34.21 -27.72 -5.57
N PHE A 766 -34.99 -26.69 -5.84
CA PHE A 766 -35.84 -26.00 -4.87
C PHE A 766 -37.29 -26.52 -5.04
N ASP A 767 -37.84 -27.00 -3.96
CA ASP A 767 -39.20 -27.55 -3.95
C ASP A 767 -40.27 -26.46 -3.93
N ALA A 768 -41.47 -26.80 -4.34
CA ALA A 768 -42.62 -25.91 -4.20
C ALA A 768 -42.97 -25.75 -2.70
N LEU A 769 -43.31 -24.53 -2.30
CA LEU A 769 -43.62 -24.22 -0.90
C LEU A 769 -44.99 -24.80 -0.49
N THR A 770 -45.04 -25.38 0.68
CA THR A 770 -46.30 -25.85 1.32
C THR A 770 -47.03 -24.71 2.03
N VAL A 771 -48.31 -24.86 2.34
CA VAL A 771 -49.10 -23.85 3.07
C VAL A 771 -48.52 -23.57 4.44
N ALA A 772 -47.99 -24.56 5.15
CA ALA A 772 -47.33 -24.38 6.44
C ALA A 772 -46.07 -23.54 6.34
N GLU A 773 -45.29 -23.73 5.29
CA GLU A 773 -44.06 -22.93 5.00
C GLU A 773 -44.42 -21.47 4.62
N LEU A 774 -45.47 -21.29 3.85
CA LEU A 774 -45.99 -19.97 3.50
C LEU A 774 -46.43 -19.19 4.74
N THR A 775 -47.07 -19.83 5.73
CA THR A 775 -47.42 -19.18 7.00
C THR A 775 -46.18 -18.69 7.75
N ARG A 776 -45.12 -19.48 7.79
CA ARG A 776 -43.82 -19.05 8.37
C ARG A 776 -43.17 -17.91 7.60
N ILE A 777 -43.34 -17.87 6.28
CA ILE A 777 -42.85 -16.70 5.48
C ILE A 777 -43.68 -15.45 5.80
N VAL A 778 -44.99 -15.58 6.10
CA VAL A 778 -45.79 -14.47 6.59
C VAL A 778 -45.22 -13.93 7.90
N ASP A 779 -44.83 -14.83 8.86
CA ASP A 779 -44.23 -14.41 10.12
C ASP A 779 -42.97 -13.56 9.89
N LEU A 780 -42.05 -14.02 9.05
CA LEU A 780 -40.83 -13.24 8.71
C LEU A 780 -41.14 -11.87 8.06
N GLN A 781 -42.17 -11.79 7.21
CA GLN A 781 -42.58 -10.52 6.59
C GLN A 781 -43.21 -9.56 7.63
N VAL A 782 -43.98 -10.09 8.60
CA VAL A 782 -44.55 -9.34 9.71
C VAL A 782 -43.45 -8.84 10.63
N GLU A 783 -42.48 -9.68 11.00
CA GLU A 783 -41.30 -9.28 11.80
C GLU A 783 -40.52 -8.18 11.11
N SER A 784 -40.28 -8.31 9.78
CA SER A 784 -39.61 -7.24 9.01
C SER A 784 -40.43 -5.93 8.99
N LEU A 785 -41.75 -6.00 9.05
CA LEU A 785 -42.59 -4.83 9.16
C LEU A 785 -42.52 -4.24 10.58
N GLN A 786 -42.59 -5.09 11.62
CA GLN A 786 -42.44 -4.71 13.04
C GLN A 786 -41.13 -3.98 13.28
N ALA A 787 -40.02 -4.46 12.72
CA ALA A 787 -38.71 -3.82 12.88
C ALA A 787 -38.70 -2.35 12.39
N ARG A 788 -39.49 -2.04 11.35
CA ARG A 788 -39.61 -0.65 10.85
C ARG A 788 -40.50 0.24 11.72
N LEU A 789 -41.30 -0.37 12.58
CA LEU A 789 -42.21 0.34 13.47
C LEU A 789 -41.60 0.65 14.83
N THR A 790 -40.41 0.12 15.12
CA THR A 790 -39.69 0.26 16.38
C THR A 790 -39.43 1.72 16.74
N ASP A 791 -39.09 2.57 15.77
CA ASP A 791 -38.83 4.00 15.97
C ASP A 791 -40.07 4.75 16.50
N ARG A 792 -41.25 4.23 16.16
CA ARG A 792 -42.54 4.77 16.64
C ARG A 792 -43.08 4.05 17.86
N ARG A 793 -42.35 3.07 18.39
CA ARG A 793 -42.73 2.22 19.54
C ARG A 793 -44.07 1.50 19.34
N LEU A 794 -44.47 1.24 18.09
CA LEU A 794 -45.67 0.48 17.75
C LEU A 794 -45.40 -1.03 17.84
N THR A 795 -46.31 -1.77 18.45
CA THR A 795 -46.27 -3.22 18.50
C THR A 795 -47.36 -3.79 17.58
N LEU A 796 -46.98 -4.72 16.68
CA LEU A 796 -47.88 -5.32 15.73
C LEU A 796 -48.21 -6.78 16.13
N GLU A 797 -49.49 -7.04 16.45
CA GLU A 797 -50.00 -8.38 16.75
C GLU A 797 -50.84 -8.88 15.60
N VAL A 798 -50.43 -9.93 14.93
CA VAL A 798 -51.15 -10.55 13.79
C VAL A 798 -51.75 -11.86 14.25
N SER A 799 -53.07 -12.04 14.13
CA SER A 799 -53.76 -13.27 14.53
C SER A 799 -53.40 -14.43 13.59
N ASP A 800 -53.48 -15.66 14.09
CA ASP A 800 -53.23 -16.87 13.29
C ASP A 800 -54.19 -17.00 12.10
N ALA A 801 -55.43 -16.52 12.27
CA ALA A 801 -56.43 -16.48 11.20
C ALA A 801 -56.04 -15.51 10.07
N ALA A 802 -55.46 -14.33 10.45
CA ALA A 802 -54.94 -13.37 9.50
C ALA A 802 -53.69 -13.92 8.75
N LYS A 803 -52.77 -14.59 9.47
CA LYS A 803 -51.58 -15.22 8.87
C LYS A 803 -51.97 -16.32 7.89
N ALA A 804 -52.88 -17.20 8.27
CA ALA A 804 -53.36 -18.27 7.38
C ALA A 804 -54.03 -17.70 6.12
N TRP A 805 -54.85 -16.66 6.25
CA TRP A 805 -55.49 -16.01 5.11
C TRP A 805 -54.47 -15.34 4.18
N LEU A 806 -53.44 -14.67 4.75
CA LEU A 806 -52.36 -14.09 3.97
C LEU A 806 -51.56 -15.14 3.21
N ALA A 807 -51.26 -16.30 3.83
CA ALA A 807 -50.57 -17.42 3.23
C ALA A 807 -51.36 -18.02 2.06
N GLU A 808 -52.67 -18.22 2.24
CA GLU A 808 -53.55 -18.77 1.23
C GLU A 808 -53.79 -17.82 0.04
N THR A 809 -54.04 -16.55 0.33
CA THR A 809 -54.34 -15.53 -0.68
C THR A 809 -53.09 -15.04 -1.39
N GLY A 810 -51.94 -15.05 -0.71
CA GLY A 810 -50.65 -14.61 -1.25
C GLY A 810 -49.87 -15.66 -1.99
N PHE A 811 -50.35 -16.89 -2.09
CA PHE A 811 -49.70 -17.96 -2.83
C PHE A 811 -50.23 -18.04 -4.28
N ASP A 812 -49.29 -18.12 -5.19
CA ASP A 812 -49.55 -18.42 -6.59
C ASP A 812 -48.64 -19.57 -7.05
N PRO A 813 -49.19 -20.67 -7.59
CA PRO A 813 -48.36 -21.81 -8.04
C PRO A 813 -47.28 -21.47 -9.06
N ALA A 814 -47.46 -20.43 -9.86
CA ALA A 814 -46.49 -19.97 -10.86
C ALA A 814 -45.47 -18.99 -10.30
N TYR A 815 -45.84 -18.16 -9.30
CA TYR A 815 -45.06 -17.09 -8.76
C TYR A 815 -44.58 -17.32 -7.32
N GLY A 816 -44.96 -18.47 -6.71
CA GLY A 816 -44.58 -18.85 -5.35
C GLY A 816 -45.02 -17.83 -4.30
N ALA A 817 -44.14 -17.52 -3.36
CA ALA A 817 -44.39 -16.56 -2.30
C ALA A 817 -44.15 -15.08 -2.73
N ARG A 818 -43.79 -14.80 -3.99
CA ARG A 818 -43.50 -13.42 -4.47
C ARG A 818 -44.69 -12.45 -4.32
N PRO A 819 -45.95 -12.87 -4.56
CA PRO A 819 -47.10 -12.00 -4.34
C PRO A 819 -47.37 -11.68 -2.87
N LEU A 820 -46.96 -12.58 -1.96
CA LEU A 820 -47.21 -12.48 -0.52
C LEU A 820 -46.68 -11.16 0.08
N ARG A 821 -45.49 -10.77 -0.27
CA ARG A 821 -44.90 -9.50 0.21
C ARG A 821 -45.75 -8.28 -0.19
N ARG A 822 -46.29 -8.30 -1.40
CA ARG A 822 -47.14 -7.19 -1.86
C ARG A 822 -48.51 -7.22 -1.15
N LEU A 823 -49.00 -8.41 -0.84
CA LEU A 823 -50.25 -8.60 -0.11
C LEU A 823 -50.11 -8.07 1.33
N VAL A 824 -49.05 -8.45 2.05
CA VAL A 824 -48.74 -7.94 3.40
C VAL A 824 -48.58 -6.40 3.40
N GLN A 825 -47.86 -5.85 2.42
CA GLN A 825 -47.75 -4.42 2.27
C GLN A 825 -49.08 -3.72 2.09
N ARG A 826 -49.97 -4.25 1.23
CA ARG A 826 -51.25 -3.66 0.92
C ARG A 826 -52.26 -3.83 2.05
N GLU A 827 -52.39 -5.02 2.63
CA GLU A 827 -53.40 -5.35 3.61
C GLU A 827 -53.04 -4.88 5.05
N ILE A 828 -51.75 -4.86 5.38
CA ILE A 828 -51.28 -4.38 6.69
C ILE A 828 -50.62 -2.99 6.57
N GLY A 829 -49.59 -2.87 5.76
CA GLY A 829 -48.77 -1.66 5.69
C GLY A 829 -49.53 -0.40 5.28
N ASP A 830 -50.34 -0.49 4.20
CA ASP A 830 -51.12 0.66 3.71
C ASP A 830 -52.25 1.03 4.66
N ARG A 831 -52.86 0.05 5.36
CA ARG A 831 -53.90 0.30 6.35
C ARG A 831 -53.32 0.91 7.61
N LEU A 832 -52.22 0.39 8.08
CA LEU A 832 -51.49 0.94 9.22
C LEU A 832 -51.05 2.41 8.95
N ALA A 833 -50.50 2.68 7.75
CA ALA A 833 -50.10 4.03 7.36
C ALA A 833 -51.32 5.00 7.35
N ARG A 834 -52.48 4.57 6.92
CA ARG A 834 -53.69 5.39 6.95
C ARG A 834 -54.17 5.66 8.41
N GLY A 835 -54.18 4.64 9.28
CA GLY A 835 -54.55 4.75 10.66
C GLY A 835 -53.65 5.73 11.44
N ILE A 836 -52.31 5.64 11.18
CA ILE A 836 -51.33 6.58 11.76
C ILE A 836 -51.57 8.01 11.26
N LEU A 837 -51.76 8.19 9.96
CA LEU A 837 -51.99 9.54 9.38
C LEU A 837 -53.35 10.14 9.79
N ALA A 838 -54.36 9.28 10.01
CA ALA A 838 -55.70 9.70 10.53
C ALA A 838 -55.68 10.01 12.03
N GLY A 839 -54.59 9.65 12.75
CA GLY A 839 -54.52 9.80 14.20
C GLY A 839 -55.33 8.75 14.97
N GLU A 840 -55.69 7.67 14.32
CA GLU A 840 -56.42 6.52 14.91
C GLU A 840 -55.42 5.54 15.61
N ILE A 841 -54.18 5.60 15.24
CA ILE A 841 -53.04 4.86 15.83
C ILE A 841 -51.99 5.86 16.26
N ALA A 842 -51.71 5.89 17.57
CA ALA A 842 -50.70 6.77 18.17
C ALA A 842 -49.37 6.04 18.42
N ASP A 843 -48.26 6.80 18.49
CA ASP A 843 -46.96 6.25 18.83
C ASP A 843 -46.98 5.57 20.21
N GLY A 844 -46.60 4.32 20.30
CA GLY A 844 -46.63 3.49 21.50
C GLY A 844 -47.82 2.54 21.58
N ASP A 845 -48.76 2.57 20.60
CA ASP A 845 -49.90 1.67 20.58
C ASP A 845 -49.53 0.24 20.20
N THR A 846 -50.37 -0.71 20.68
CA THR A 846 -50.39 -2.09 20.14
C THR A 846 -51.46 -2.16 19.06
N VAL A 847 -51.05 -2.54 17.85
CA VAL A 847 -51.94 -2.67 16.70
C VAL A 847 -52.24 -4.15 16.45
N VAL A 848 -53.53 -4.48 16.50
CA VAL A 848 -54.02 -5.84 16.24
C VAL A 848 -54.48 -5.95 14.79
N VAL A 849 -53.97 -6.98 14.10
CA VAL A 849 -54.42 -7.35 12.75
C VAL A 849 -55.15 -8.63 12.84
N ASP A 850 -56.41 -8.64 12.45
CA ASP A 850 -57.26 -9.80 12.52
C ASP A 850 -58.12 -9.97 11.23
N ARG A 851 -58.70 -11.16 11.06
CA ARG A 851 -59.64 -11.45 10.00
C ARG A 851 -61.09 -11.48 10.57
N ALA A 852 -61.94 -10.50 10.20
CA ALA A 852 -63.30 -10.51 10.56
C ALA A 852 -64.09 -11.57 9.74
N GLU A 853 -64.95 -12.35 10.39
CA GLU A 853 -65.84 -13.30 9.70
C GLU A 853 -66.83 -12.54 8.79
N GLY A 854 -66.70 -12.84 7.46
CA GLY A 854 -67.61 -12.29 6.43
C GLY A 854 -67.09 -11.03 5.71
N GLU A 855 -65.91 -10.52 6.00
CA GLU A 855 -65.28 -9.41 5.26
C GLU A 855 -64.23 -9.89 4.29
N GLU A 856 -64.13 -9.24 3.11
CA GLU A 856 -63.04 -9.41 2.19
C GLU A 856 -61.84 -8.60 2.63
N GLY A 857 -60.89 -9.22 3.38
CA GLY A 857 -59.65 -8.58 3.79
C GLY A 857 -59.33 -8.67 5.30
N LEU A 858 -58.31 -7.94 5.75
CA LEU A 858 -57.90 -7.86 7.17
C LEU A 858 -58.39 -6.59 7.83
N THR A 859 -58.67 -6.63 9.12
CA THR A 859 -58.93 -5.45 9.96
C THR A 859 -57.59 -5.07 10.67
N VAL A 860 -57.33 -3.76 10.76
CA VAL A 860 -56.15 -3.19 11.45
C VAL A 860 -56.66 -2.14 12.39
N ALA A 861 -56.54 -2.33 13.68
CA ALA A 861 -56.99 -1.39 14.72
C ALA A 861 -56.05 -1.35 15.90
N SER A 862 -56.04 -0.19 16.63
CA SER A 862 -55.39 -0.07 17.93
C SER A 862 -56.12 -0.93 18.96
N ALA A 863 -55.35 -1.67 19.80
CA ALA A 863 -55.87 -2.60 20.83
C ALA A 863 -56.60 -1.90 21.93
#